data_3c360cc4266b45760db1bfd72f715db7
#
_entry.id   3c360cc4266b45760db1bfd72f715db7
#
_cell.length_a   1.000
_cell.length_b   1.000
_cell.length_c   1.000
_cell.angle_alpha   90.00
_cell.angle_beta   90.00
_cell.angle_gamma   90.00
#
_symmetry.space_group_name_H-M   'P 1'
#
loop_
_entity.id
_entity.type
_entity.pdbx_description
1 polymer ?
#
loop_
_entity_poly.entity_id
_entity_poly.type
_entity_poly.pdbx_seq_one_letter_code
_entity_poly.pdbx_strand_id
1 'polypeptide(L)'
;MAEAIGEHWRDLSALDLADRAEYGGKAAHLGHAAALGCPVLRGVALSTWFYQRIVEQGGLLGEIASILNTMQPRTMPQFEAAAWAIRSAFGVRRVPEEVRHELLAAWRAVEAPSVGLRSSSTIEDSATRSFVGQHISTLNITDEAGLLAAALESWASLFSAKALSYAHRFGVDLLAAQMGLLIQPMVTSEARGALFTADPVTGDSDRFILEIHQGAERGVFDLDPYSRKPGELSYWSQLRYYGLLLDEHDLAYQAIEWVIDQDHLTFIRVRPATAVPAFVPTRSIPAVTAPVALLAPAAVPERALCPYTPYHLSRRFARQSAAAAFDTSEAPSEIEVSGYVYRSTLTPETRTPLEASSLGLLAEVLRASAAAARIAQEAASVLATHSEWIASLTCDQLASMPGPDLARLLEGLRTAGDALVIECSTIDAALDNLLAALTRIEVEWGGLDQVLPQSAAHRRTAVPCADSWWLAELVPPPDEILTGTKDAGSPTDGMALIKVDPTVMPRLNRLRRFIYAQLLDRGRQLQTELAAVSEAAASCRACERAAVYDAGRRLHAVGLASEVHDAALLEARELDRWLHGELRDEMIVRAVMRRREERRRAWRYAPPRRLGEEPEGAPLDMGSCDLVLRGLGVSAGAVQGRARVVRSMAEAPTVLPGEVLICQQATYELSPLFSAVAAIVTAQGALLDHGGVLVREYGLPAVFAVPDVVERLKTGDELLVDATRSLVGRVAIRRMGVRRALDEL
;
A
#
# COMPACT_ATOMS: atom_id res chain seq x y z
N MET A 1 19.20 -23.68 -24.23
CA MET A 1 20.46 -23.79 -23.45
C MET A 1 20.13 -24.58 -22.20
N ALA A 2 20.97 -25.60 -21.83
CA ALA A 2 20.78 -26.28 -20.55
C ALA A 2 20.94 -25.25 -19.43
N GLU A 3 20.03 -25.25 -18.47
CA GLU A 3 20.14 -24.42 -17.27
C GLU A 3 21.49 -24.73 -16.59
N ALA A 4 22.35 -23.72 -16.46
CA ALA A 4 23.59 -23.86 -15.73
C ALA A 4 23.26 -23.88 -14.25
N ILE A 5 23.37 -25.04 -13.62
CA ILE A 5 23.07 -25.25 -12.20
C ILE A 5 24.32 -25.73 -11.49
N GLY A 6 24.77 -24.98 -10.48
CA GLY A 6 25.74 -25.40 -9.48
C GLY A 6 25.07 -25.74 -8.16
N GLU A 7 25.84 -26.20 -7.18
CA GLU A 7 25.28 -26.52 -5.86
C GLU A 7 24.76 -25.27 -5.13
N HIS A 8 25.43 -24.12 -5.33
CA HIS A 8 25.15 -22.87 -4.61
C HIS A 8 24.90 -21.67 -5.53
N TRP A 9 24.71 -21.89 -6.83
CA TRP A 9 24.39 -20.85 -7.80
C TRP A 9 23.48 -21.38 -8.91
N ARG A 10 22.68 -20.49 -9.51
CA ARG A 10 21.71 -20.82 -10.57
C ARG A 10 21.74 -19.81 -11.68
N ASP A 11 21.27 -20.23 -12.87
CA ASP A 11 20.92 -19.28 -13.93
C ASP A 11 19.84 -18.34 -13.41
N LEU A 12 19.96 -17.06 -13.76
CA LEU A 12 19.03 -16.02 -13.29
C LEU A 12 17.59 -16.32 -13.70
N SER A 13 17.36 -16.89 -14.87
CA SER A 13 16.02 -17.24 -15.38
C SER A 13 15.33 -18.37 -14.62
N ALA A 14 16.05 -19.10 -13.77
CA ALA A 14 15.52 -20.17 -12.94
C ALA A 14 15.01 -19.68 -11.56
N LEU A 15 15.10 -18.37 -11.30
CA LEU A 15 14.71 -17.77 -10.01
C LEU A 15 13.33 -17.13 -10.09
N ASP A 16 12.66 -17.05 -8.94
CA ASP A 16 11.45 -16.27 -8.74
C ASP A 16 11.48 -15.47 -7.42
N LEU A 17 10.37 -14.82 -7.06
CA LEU A 17 10.27 -14.00 -5.84
C LEU A 17 10.41 -14.83 -4.54
N ALA A 18 10.13 -16.13 -4.55
CA ALA A 18 10.28 -17.01 -3.39
C ALA A 18 11.77 -17.24 -3.06
N ASP A 19 12.65 -17.14 -4.07
CA ASP A 19 14.09 -17.32 -3.90
C ASP A 19 14.80 -16.12 -3.25
N ARG A 20 14.07 -15.05 -2.91
CA ARG A 20 14.62 -13.82 -2.34
C ARG A 20 15.45 -14.04 -1.07
N ALA A 21 15.03 -14.96 -0.21
CA ALA A 21 15.74 -15.25 1.04
C ALA A 21 17.13 -15.88 0.80
N GLU A 22 17.30 -16.57 -0.33
CA GLU A 22 18.51 -17.28 -0.68
C GLU A 22 19.41 -16.52 -1.66
N TYR A 23 18.83 -15.80 -2.66
CA TYR A 23 19.59 -15.12 -3.73
C TYR A 23 19.53 -13.60 -3.64
N GLY A 24 18.78 -13.04 -2.69
CA GLY A 24 18.60 -11.61 -2.49
C GLY A 24 17.55 -10.99 -3.42
N GLY A 25 17.15 -9.74 -3.11
CA GLY A 25 16.03 -9.06 -3.79
C GLY A 25 16.28 -8.79 -5.26
N LYS A 26 17.47 -8.32 -5.62
CA LYS A 26 17.77 -7.96 -7.03
C LYS A 26 17.74 -9.16 -7.97
N ALA A 27 18.33 -10.30 -7.56
CA ALA A 27 18.33 -11.52 -8.37
C ALA A 27 16.91 -12.09 -8.48
N ALA A 28 16.16 -12.16 -7.38
CA ALA A 28 14.80 -12.67 -7.35
C ALA A 28 13.84 -11.87 -8.25
N HIS A 29 13.87 -10.53 -8.21
CA HIS A 29 13.00 -9.70 -9.08
C HIS A 29 13.37 -9.81 -10.55
N LEU A 30 14.66 -9.90 -10.90
CA LEU A 30 15.07 -10.11 -12.28
C LEU A 30 14.68 -11.51 -12.78
N GLY A 31 14.86 -12.56 -11.96
CA GLY A 31 14.44 -13.91 -12.30
C GLY A 31 12.94 -14.00 -12.53
N HIS A 32 12.15 -13.42 -11.63
CA HIS A 32 10.69 -13.33 -11.78
C HIS A 32 10.29 -12.62 -13.09
N ALA A 33 10.90 -11.48 -13.39
CA ALA A 33 10.66 -10.79 -14.66
C ALA A 33 11.01 -11.66 -15.87
N ALA A 34 12.10 -12.43 -15.81
CA ALA A 34 12.47 -13.37 -16.86
C ALA A 34 11.43 -14.49 -17.02
N ALA A 35 10.91 -15.04 -15.94
CA ALA A 35 9.84 -16.06 -15.93
C ALA A 35 8.54 -15.53 -16.58
N LEU A 36 8.25 -14.23 -16.44
CA LEU A 36 7.13 -13.55 -17.11
C LEU A 36 7.40 -13.22 -18.58
N GLY A 37 8.57 -13.58 -19.10
CA GLY A 37 8.95 -13.35 -20.50
C GLY A 37 9.50 -11.94 -20.77
N CYS A 38 9.88 -11.18 -19.74
CA CYS A 38 10.55 -9.91 -19.93
C CYS A 38 11.97 -10.10 -20.47
N PRO A 39 12.49 -9.15 -21.27
CA PRO A 39 13.84 -9.22 -21.85
C PRO A 39 14.91 -8.86 -20.82
N VAL A 40 15.23 -9.78 -19.92
CA VAL A 40 16.19 -9.58 -18.84
C VAL A 40 17.61 -9.90 -19.30
N LEU A 41 18.60 -9.13 -18.83
CA LEU A 41 20.01 -9.44 -19.05
C LEU A 41 20.37 -10.77 -18.42
N ARG A 42 20.85 -11.71 -19.22
CA ARG A 42 21.28 -13.04 -18.74
C ARG A 42 22.33 -12.93 -17.64
N GLY A 43 22.43 -13.94 -16.79
CA GLY A 43 23.41 -13.96 -15.71
C GLY A 43 23.28 -15.15 -14.81
N VAL A 44 24.16 -15.22 -13.84
CA VAL A 44 24.21 -16.26 -12.82
C VAL A 44 24.09 -15.61 -11.45
N ALA A 45 23.13 -16.09 -10.67
CA ALA A 45 22.91 -15.66 -9.28
C ALA A 45 23.63 -16.59 -8.30
N LEU A 46 24.36 -16.03 -7.37
CA LEU A 46 25.07 -16.70 -6.29
C LEU A 46 24.23 -16.59 -5.02
N SER A 47 24.00 -17.70 -4.33
CA SER A 47 23.22 -17.72 -3.11
C SER A 47 23.95 -17.05 -1.93
N THR A 48 23.22 -16.81 -0.85
CA THR A 48 23.77 -16.29 0.41
C THR A 48 24.76 -17.24 1.08
N TRP A 49 24.82 -18.50 0.65
CA TRP A 49 25.81 -19.47 1.12
C TRP A 49 27.25 -18.94 1.00
N PHE A 50 27.59 -18.27 -0.09
CA PHE A 50 28.91 -17.66 -0.29
C PHE A 50 29.25 -16.64 0.80
N TYR A 51 28.30 -15.77 1.12
CA TYR A 51 28.45 -14.79 2.20
C TYR A 51 28.58 -15.48 3.57
N GLN A 52 27.74 -16.47 3.86
CA GLN A 52 27.74 -17.23 5.11
C GLN A 52 29.10 -17.87 5.35
N ARG A 53 29.69 -18.51 4.33
CA ARG A 53 31.04 -19.14 4.46
C ARG A 53 32.12 -18.14 4.78
N ILE A 54 32.03 -16.90 4.27
CA ILE A 54 32.99 -15.84 4.59
C ILE A 54 32.84 -15.37 6.05
N VAL A 55 31.60 -15.11 6.49
CA VAL A 55 31.36 -14.55 7.84
C VAL A 55 31.49 -15.58 8.96
N GLU A 56 31.29 -16.87 8.68
CA GLU A 56 31.55 -17.96 9.60
C GLU A 56 33.05 -18.13 9.86
N GLN A 57 33.89 -17.80 8.88
CA GLN A 57 35.34 -17.96 8.98
C GLN A 57 35.95 -17.09 10.09
N GLY A 58 36.50 -17.74 11.09
CA GLY A 58 37.15 -17.06 12.21
C GLY A 58 36.25 -16.18 13.04
N GLY A 59 34.92 -16.43 13.01
CA GLY A 59 33.93 -15.68 13.81
C GLY A 59 33.73 -14.24 13.39
N LEU A 60 33.90 -13.92 12.10
CA LEU A 60 33.80 -12.55 11.57
C LEU A 60 32.45 -11.87 11.92
N LEU A 61 31.34 -12.60 11.90
CA LEU A 61 30.04 -12.04 12.27
C LEU A 61 30.00 -11.57 13.73
N GLY A 62 30.63 -12.34 14.64
CA GLY A 62 30.80 -11.96 16.04
C GLY A 62 31.71 -10.73 16.22
N GLU A 63 32.78 -10.63 15.42
CA GLU A 63 33.66 -9.46 15.40
C GLU A 63 32.89 -8.20 14.93
N ILE A 64 32.12 -8.31 13.86
CA ILE A 64 31.24 -7.21 13.37
C ILE A 64 30.24 -6.79 14.45
N ALA A 65 29.56 -7.73 15.08
CA ALA A 65 28.62 -7.45 16.16
C ALA A 65 29.32 -6.75 17.35
N SER A 66 30.55 -7.17 17.71
CA SER A 66 31.34 -6.50 18.75
C SER A 66 31.73 -5.07 18.39
N ILE A 67 32.14 -4.82 17.14
CA ILE A 67 32.45 -3.47 16.64
C ILE A 67 31.21 -2.57 16.75
N LEU A 68 30.06 -3.03 16.25
CA LEU A 68 28.82 -2.24 16.27
C LEU A 68 28.31 -1.99 17.70
N ASN A 69 28.37 -2.97 18.58
CA ASN A 69 27.98 -2.85 19.98
C ASN A 69 28.90 -1.92 20.78
N THR A 70 30.20 -1.93 20.47
CA THR A 70 31.20 -1.08 21.15
C THR A 70 31.10 0.37 20.66
N MET A 71 30.99 0.58 19.36
CA MET A 71 31.02 1.91 18.76
C MET A 71 29.66 2.62 18.80
N GLN A 72 28.55 1.88 18.76
CA GLN A 72 27.16 2.39 18.73
C GLN A 72 27.01 3.64 17.85
N PRO A 73 27.34 3.57 16.55
CA PRO A 73 27.46 4.74 15.69
C PRO A 73 26.11 5.45 15.52
N ARG A 74 26.09 6.78 15.67
CA ARG A 74 24.89 7.63 15.52
C ARG A 74 25.15 8.86 14.66
N THR A 75 26.42 9.17 14.40
CA THR A 75 26.84 10.31 13.57
C THR A 75 27.66 9.80 12.40
N MET A 76 27.75 10.61 11.32
CA MET A 76 28.46 10.19 10.12
C MET A 76 29.90 9.78 10.37
N PRO A 77 30.73 10.53 11.11
CA PRO A 77 32.10 10.08 11.41
C PRO A 77 32.16 8.75 12.18
N GLN A 78 31.16 8.49 13.03
CA GLN A 78 31.07 7.20 13.74
C GLN A 78 30.66 6.07 12.81
N PHE A 79 29.72 6.31 11.86
CA PHE A 79 29.39 5.31 10.83
C PHE A 79 30.58 5.01 9.92
N GLU A 80 31.36 6.02 9.54
CA GLU A 80 32.57 5.86 8.74
C GLU A 80 33.64 5.06 9.47
N ALA A 81 33.87 5.36 10.76
CA ALA A 81 34.82 4.63 11.58
C ALA A 81 34.40 3.16 11.77
N ALA A 82 33.12 2.88 12.03
CA ALA A 82 32.61 1.52 12.16
C ALA A 82 32.72 0.75 10.83
N ALA A 83 32.33 1.38 9.72
CA ALA A 83 32.43 0.79 8.38
C ALA A 83 33.88 0.46 8.01
N TRP A 84 34.81 1.36 8.32
CA TRP A 84 36.24 1.15 8.10
C TRP A 84 36.78 -0.05 8.90
N ALA A 85 36.42 -0.15 10.20
CA ALA A 85 36.83 -1.25 11.06
C ALA A 85 36.29 -2.60 10.52
N ILE A 86 35.00 -2.64 10.12
CA ILE A 86 34.38 -3.84 9.56
C ILE A 86 35.01 -4.20 8.21
N ARG A 87 35.22 -3.23 7.32
CA ARG A 87 35.86 -3.48 6.02
C ARG A 87 37.29 -4.01 6.21
N SER A 88 38.02 -3.52 7.19
CA SER A 88 39.38 -4.01 7.54
C SER A 88 39.32 -5.46 8.03
N ALA A 89 38.31 -5.83 8.83
CA ALA A 89 38.08 -7.20 9.27
C ALA A 89 37.79 -8.15 8.11
N PHE A 90 37.01 -7.71 7.06
CA PHE A 90 36.83 -8.46 5.82
C PHE A 90 38.15 -8.60 5.04
N GLY A 91 38.92 -7.51 4.93
CA GLY A 91 40.13 -7.43 4.08
C GLY A 91 41.28 -8.38 4.55
N VAL A 92 41.32 -8.79 5.79
CA VAL A 92 42.32 -9.78 6.29
C VAL A 92 41.86 -11.23 6.08
N ARG A 93 40.63 -11.47 5.62
CA ARG A 93 40.10 -12.82 5.38
C ARG A 93 40.56 -13.35 4.02
N ARG A 94 40.86 -14.62 3.97
CA ARG A 94 41.09 -15.34 2.72
C ARG A 94 39.80 -16.00 2.29
N VAL A 95 39.49 -15.91 1.00
CA VAL A 95 38.33 -16.64 0.43
C VAL A 95 38.62 -18.14 0.57
N PRO A 96 37.78 -18.93 1.24
CA PRO A 96 37.91 -20.38 1.35
C PRO A 96 38.01 -21.02 -0.05
N GLU A 97 38.76 -22.10 -0.18
CA GLU A 97 38.97 -22.72 -1.50
C GLU A 97 37.68 -23.26 -2.12
N GLU A 98 36.76 -23.77 -1.28
CA GLU A 98 35.41 -24.17 -1.74
C GLU A 98 34.62 -23.00 -2.35
N VAL A 99 34.61 -21.84 -1.67
CA VAL A 99 33.95 -20.61 -2.14
C VAL A 99 34.62 -20.12 -3.43
N ARG A 100 35.93 -20.14 -3.50
CA ARG A 100 36.70 -19.76 -4.67
C ARG A 100 36.37 -20.65 -5.86
N HIS A 101 36.34 -21.97 -5.68
CA HIS A 101 36.06 -22.96 -6.72
C HIS A 101 34.65 -22.71 -7.31
N GLU A 102 33.63 -22.63 -6.46
CA GLU A 102 32.23 -22.39 -6.88
C GLU A 102 32.04 -21.02 -7.55
N LEU A 103 32.66 -19.96 -7.00
CA LEU A 103 32.60 -18.62 -7.58
C LEU A 103 33.21 -18.56 -9.00
N LEU A 104 34.32 -19.25 -9.22
CA LEU A 104 34.95 -19.34 -10.54
C LEU A 104 34.15 -20.22 -11.51
N ALA A 105 33.50 -21.26 -11.02
CA ALA A 105 32.60 -22.08 -11.84
C ALA A 105 31.40 -21.25 -12.32
N ALA A 106 30.76 -20.50 -11.42
CA ALA A 106 29.67 -19.58 -11.75
C ALA A 106 30.10 -18.49 -12.74
N TRP A 107 31.29 -17.90 -12.55
CA TRP A 107 31.82 -16.90 -13.49
C TRP A 107 32.02 -17.46 -14.90
N ARG A 108 32.63 -18.64 -15.01
CA ARG A 108 32.84 -19.29 -16.30
C ARG A 108 31.54 -19.63 -17.03
N ALA A 109 30.49 -19.96 -16.27
CA ALA A 109 29.16 -20.24 -16.81
C ALA A 109 28.50 -19.00 -17.48
N VAL A 110 28.93 -17.78 -17.17
CA VAL A 110 28.44 -16.56 -17.83
C VAL A 110 28.92 -16.43 -19.28
N GLU A 111 30.06 -17.06 -19.63
CA GLU A 111 30.60 -17.06 -20.98
C GLU A 111 30.73 -15.64 -21.59
N ALA A 112 31.39 -14.74 -20.88
CA ALA A 112 31.59 -13.35 -21.30
C ALA A 112 33.05 -12.91 -21.03
N PRO A 113 33.62 -12.08 -21.91
CA PRO A 113 35.01 -11.59 -21.79
C PRO A 113 35.17 -10.61 -20.62
N SER A 114 34.11 -9.94 -20.22
CA SER A 114 34.06 -9.03 -19.10
C SER A 114 32.70 -9.10 -18.43
N VAL A 115 32.68 -9.08 -17.11
CA VAL A 115 31.44 -9.17 -16.32
C VAL A 115 31.31 -8.02 -15.32
N GLY A 116 30.07 -7.76 -14.92
CA GLY A 116 29.73 -7.00 -13.75
C GLY A 116 29.34 -7.93 -12.60
N LEU A 117 29.87 -7.68 -11.40
CA LEU A 117 29.45 -8.32 -10.17
C LEU A 117 28.57 -7.36 -9.36
N ARG A 118 27.34 -7.75 -9.13
CA ARG A 118 26.32 -6.90 -8.50
C ARG A 118 25.87 -7.51 -7.16
N SER A 119 25.79 -6.68 -6.12
CA SER A 119 25.21 -7.06 -4.84
C SER A 119 23.72 -7.39 -4.98
N SER A 120 23.26 -8.41 -4.27
CA SER A 120 21.85 -8.81 -4.16
C SER A 120 21.55 -9.18 -2.70
N SER A 121 21.22 -8.18 -1.89
CA SER A 121 20.97 -8.37 -0.47
C SER A 121 19.54 -8.87 -0.21
N THR A 122 19.34 -9.65 0.84
CA THR A 122 18.02 -10.14 1.27
C THR A 122 17.09 -9.02 1.77
N ILE A 123 17.66 -7.86 2.14
CA ILE A 123 16.91 -6.68 2.59
C ILE A 123 16.70 -5.64 1.49
N GLU A 124 17.36 -5.78 0.32
CA GLU A 124 17.25 -4.87 -0.82
C GLU A 124 15.97 -5.13 -1.62
N ASP A 125 15.46 -4.09 -2.29
CA ASP A 125 14.32 -4.15 -3.22
C ASP A 125 13.04 -4.74 -2.59
N SER A 126 12.75 -4.35 -1.33
CA SER A 126 11.46 -4.67 -0.70
C SER A 126 10.37 -3.67 -1.10
N ALA A 127 9.11 -4.02 -0.92
CA ALA A 127 7.97 -3.13 -1.19
C ALA A 127 8.02 -1.81 -0.40
N THR A 128 8.66 -1.80 0.77
CA THR A 128 8.74 -0.63 1.65
C THR A 128 10.10 0.05 1.67
N ARG A 129 11.18 -0.64 1.23
CA ARG A 129 12.56 -0.17 1.35
C ARG A 129 13.41 -0.69 0.19
N SER A 130 14.09 0.22 -0.50
CA SER A 130 14.88 -0.17 -1.68
C SER A 130 16.33 -0.49 -1.37
N PHE A 131 16.93 0.12 -0.35
CA PHE A 131 18.40 0.10 -0.13
C PHE A 131 19.21 0.51 -1.36
N VAL A 132 18.61 1.30 -2.25
CA VAL A 132 19.25 1.73 -3.51
C VAL A 132 20.53 2.50 -3.24
N GLY A 133 21.62 2.12 -3.94
CA GLY A 133 22.91 2.78 -3.83
C GLY A 133 23.67 2.53 -2.52
N GLN A 134 23.15 1.70 -1.61
CA GLN A 134 23.81 1.42 -0.33
C GLN A 134 24.93 0.39 -0.47
N HIS A 135 24.84 -0.53 -1.44
CA HIS A 135 25.80 -1.60 -1.65
C HIS A 135 26.63 -1.36 -2.92
N ILE A 136 27.82 -2.01 -2.97
CA ILE A 136 28.78 -1.85 -4.05
C ILE A 136 28.51 -2.87 -5.15
N SER A 137 28.62 -2.44 -6.39
CA SER A 137 28.68 -3.28 -7.59
C SER A 137 29.95 -2.93 -8.37
N THR A 138 30.69 -3.93 -8.83
CA THR A 138 31.94 -3.75 -9.57
C THR A 138 31.74 -4.16 -11.03
N LEU A 139 32.15 -3.31 -11.93
CA LEU A 139 32.01 -3.51 -13.39
C LEU A 139 33.36 -3.78 -14.03
N ASN A 140 33.32 -4.32 -15.26
CA ASN A 140 34.52 -4.59 -16.07
C ASN A 140 35.53 -5.55 -15.43
N ILE A 141 35.06 -6.61 -14.78
CA ILE A 141 35.90 -7.67 -14.23
C ILE A 141 36.31 -8.61 -15.34
N THR A 142 37.62 -8.80 -15.54
CA THR A 142 38.19 -9.60 -16.60
C THR A 142 39.12 -10.71 -16.12
N ASP A 143 39.45 -10.76 -14.81
CA ASP A 143 40.34 -11.74 -14.24
C ASP A 143 39.86 -12.27 -12.87
N GLU A 144 40.44 -13.39 -12.44
CA GLU A 144 40.09 -14.05 -11.19
C GLU A 144 40.36 -13.18 -9.96
N ALA A 145 41.48 -12.48 -9.93
CA ALA A 145 41.85 -11.66 -8.77
C ALA A 145 40.88 -10.50 -8.58
N GLY A 146 40.45 -9.87 -9.68
CA GLY A 146 39.43 -8.84 -9.70
C GLY A 146 38.07 -9.36 -9.23
N LEU A 147 37.66 -10.57 -9.64
CA LEU A 147 36.42 -11.18 -9.22
C LEU A 147 36.40 -11.44 -7.70
N LEU A 148 37.46 -12.04 -7.16
CA LEU A 148 37.55 -12.33 -5.72
C LEU A 148 37.58 -11.05 -4.89
N ALA A 149 38.32 -10.03 -5.33
CA ALA A 149 38.37 -8.74 -4.65
C ALA A 149 36.98 -8.05 -4.66
N ALA A 150 36.31 -8.05 -5.83
CA ALA A 150 34.97 -7.48 -5.99
C ALA A 150 33.92 -8.19 -5.12
N ALA A 151 34.00 -9.51 -4.98
CA ALA A 151 33.10 -10.28 -4.12
C ALA A 151 33.28 -9.90 -2.65
N LEU A 152 34.49 -9.88 -2.13
CA LEU A 152 34.78 -9.46 -0.75
C LEU A 152 34.33 -8.03 -0.49
N GLU A 153 34.56 -7.11 -1.43
CA GLU A 153 34.14 -5.72 -1.30
C GLU A 153 32.62 -5.59 -1.32
N SER A 154 31.93 -6.37 -2.18
CA SER A 154 30.46 -6.39 -2.22
C SER A 154 29.89 -6.88 -0.89
N TRP A 155 30.40 -7.98 -0.31
CA TRP A 155 29.93 -8.49 0.98
C TRP A 155 30.22 -7.51 2.13
N ALA A 156 31.39 -6.90 2.17
CA ALA A 156 31.72 -5.88 3.16
C ALA A 156 30.83 -4.64 3.06
N SER A 157 30.31 -4.33 1.86
CA SER A 157 29.45 -3.17 1.60
C SER A 157 28.09 -3.25 2.30
N LEU A 158 27.68 -4.43 2.78
CA LEU A 158 26.49 -4.59 3.62
C LEU A 158 26.59 -3.71 4.88
N PHE A 159 27.80 -3.46 5.37
CA PHE A 159 28.11 -2.63 6.52
C PHE A 159 28.82 -1.33 6.12
N SER A 160 28.59 -0.82 4.92
CA SER A 160 29.09 0.51 4.52
C SER A 160 28.54 1.61 5.43
N ALA A 161 29.20 2.74 5.55
CA ALA A 161 28.75 3.87 6.38
C ALA A 161 27.30 4.31 6.01
N LYS A 162 26.99 4.29 4.73
CA LYS A 162 25.64 4.58 4.20
C LYS A 162 24.63 3.52 4.63
N ALA A 163 24.96 2.24 4.47
CA ALA A 163 24.06 1.14 4.86
C ALA A 163 23.81 1.15 6.38
N LEU A 164 24.84 1.40 7.18
CA LEU A 164 24.72 1.55 8.65
C LEU A 164 23.82 2.73 9.02
N SER A 165 24.01 3.89 8.39
CA SER A 165 23.19 5.10 8.63
C SER A 165 21.74 4.87 8.22
N TYR A 166 21.51 4.29 7.03
CA TYR A 166 20.17 3.97 6.53
C TYR A 166 19.47 2.95 7.45
N ALA A 167 20.16 1.88 7.81
CA ALA A 167 19.65 0.85 8.72
C ALA A 167 19.30 1.42 10.11
N HIS A 168 20.15 2.29 10.65
CA HIS A 168 19.88 2.98 11.91
C HIS A 168 18.62 3.85 11.83
N ARG A 169 18.46 4.61 10.75
CA ARG A 169 17.29 5.49 10.53
C ARG A 169 15.98 4.70 10.46
N PHE A 170 16.00 3.55 9.82
CA PHE A 170 14.80 2.77 9.52
C PHE A 170 14.61 1.53 10.41
N GLY A 171 15.48 1.34 11.41
CA GLY A 171 15.37 0.23 12.35
C GLY A 171 15.62 -1.15 11.71
N VAL A 172 16.52 -1.24 10.71
CA VAL A 172 16.86 -2.49 10.03
C VAL A 172 18.02 -3.18 10.72
N ASP A 173 17.88 -4.47 11.01
CA ASP A 173 18.97 -5.28 11.55
C ASP A 173 19.88 -5.80 10.42
N LEU A 174 21.06 -5.21 10.30
CA LEU A 174 22.07 -5.63 9.31
C LEU A 174 22.79 -6.93 9.68
N LEU A 175 22.78 -7.34 10.95
CA LEU A 175 23.39 -8.61 11.36
C LEU A 175 22.56 -9.82 10.93
N ALA A 176 21.24 -9.63 10.80
CA ALA A 176 20.34 -10.64 10.25
C ALA A 176 20.31 -10.63 8.70
N ALA A 177 20.82 -9.58 8.07
CA ALA A 177 20.85 -9.46 6.61
C ALA A 177 21.95 -10.35 6.00
N GLN A 178 21.66 -10.89 4.82
CA GLN A 178 22.59 -11.70 4.04
C GLN A 178 22.73 -11.12 2.62
N MET A 179 23.79 -11.49 1.92
CA MET A 179 24.07 -10.96 0.59
C MET A 179 24.43 -12.06 -0.39
N GLY A 180 23.54 -12.31 -1.34
CA GLY A 180 23.85 -12.98 -2.59
C GLY A 180 24.57 -12.03 -3.56
N LEU A 181 25.07 -12.58 -4.66
CA LEU A 181 25.70 -11.81 -5.74
C LEU A 181 25.10 -12.20 -7.07
N LEU A 182 25.18 -11.31 -8.05
CA LEU A 182 24.73 -11.55 -9.42
C LEU A 182 25.87 -11.23 -10.39
N ILE A 183 26.28 -12.23 -11.19
CA ILE A 183 27.29 -12.09 -12.24
C ILE A 183 26.57 -11.96 -13.57
N GLN A 184 26.78 -10.85 -14.28
CA GLN A 184 26.16 -10.58 -15.58
C GLN A 184 27.23 -10.13 -16.60
N PRO A 185 27.07 -10.42 -17.90
CA PRO A 185 27.97 -9.88 -18.91
C PRO A 185 27.91 -8.35 -18.92
N MET A 186 29.02 -7.71 -19.26
CA MET A 186 28.99 -6.30 -19.60
C MET A 186 28.24 -6.09 -20.92
N VAL A 187 27.39 -5.06 -20.94
CA VAL A 187 26.66 -4.65 -22.14
C VAL A 187 27.08 -3.26 -22.58
N THR A 188 27.22 -3.06 -23.84
CA THR A 188 27.27 -1.72 -24.43
C THR A 188 25.86 -1.19 -24.55
N SER A 189 25.67 0.11 -24.54
CA SER A 189 24.34 0.68 -24.68
C SER A 189 24.35 1.93 -25.55
N GLU A 190 23.51 1.93 -26.57
CA GLU A 190 23.24 3.09 -27.43
C GLU A 190 22.31 4.07 -26.70
N ALA A 191 21.36 3.52 -25.96
CA ALA A 191 20.49 4.26 -25.04
C ALA A 191 20.27 3.46 -23.76
N ARG A 192 20.07 4.16 -22.66
CA ARG A 192 19.72 3.57 -21.36
C ARG A 192 18.76 4.47 -20.62
N GLY A 193 18.07 3.91 -19.67
CA GLY A 193 17.16 4.72 -18.86
C GLY A 193 16.47 3.92 -17.78
N ALA A 194 15.42 4.51 -17.27
CA ALA A 194 14.55 3.85 -16.33
C ALA A 194 13.08 4.20 -16.60
N LEU A 195 12.21 3.26 -16.28
CA LEU A 195 10.76 3.42 -16.37
C LEU A 195 10.15 3.24 -14.98
N PHE A 196 9.29 4.19 -14.59
CA PHE A 196 8.35 4.00 -13.49
C PHE A 196 6.95 3.74 -14.04
N THR A 197 6.26 2.73 -13.51
CA THR A 197 4.88 2.41 -13.90
C THR A 197 3.82 3.23 -13.15
N ALA A 198 4.23 4.25 -12.42
CA ALA A 198 3.42 5.33 -11.89
C ALA A 198 4.31 6.56 -11.74
N ASP A 199 3.71 7.75 -11.71
CA ASP A 199 4.46 8.96 -11.36
C ASP A 199 4.90 8.88 -9.88
N PRO A 200 6.20 8.80 -9.58
CA PRO A 200 6.68 8.61 -8.22
C PRO A 200 6.53 9.85 -7.33
N VAL A 201 6.11 11.00 -7.87
CA VAL A 201 5.87 12.24 -7.13
C VAL A 201 4.41 12.41 -6.78
N THR A 202 3.52 12.12 -7.73
CA THR A 202 2.07 12.30 -7.56
C THR A 202 1.34 10.99 -7.23
N GLY A 203 1.95 9.84 -7.51
CA GLY A 203 1.32 8.53 -7.40
C GLY A 203 0.44 8.15 -8.58
N ASP A 204 0.31 9.05 -9.59
CA ASP A 204 -0.58 8.84 -10.75
C ASP A 204 -0.12 7.63 -11.58
N SER A 205 -0.87 6.54 -11.51
CA SER A 205 -0.62 5.31 -12.25
C SER A 205 -1.11 5.33 -13.70
N ASP A 206 -1.88 6.36 -14.09
CA ASP A 206 -2.22 6.60 -15.48
C ASP A 206 -1.08 7.31 -16.25
N ARG A 207 0.05 7.53 -15.57
CA ARG A 207 1.23 8.20 -16.12
C ARG A 207 2.48 7.35 -15.87
N PHE A 208 3.09 6.86 -16.94
CA PHE A 208 4.41 6.25 -16.89
C PHE A 208 5.47 7.32 -17.01
N ILE A 209 6.46 7.31 -16.14
CA ILE A 209 7.58 8.23 -16.19
C ILE A 209 8.79 7.50 -16.77
N LEU A 210 9.21 7.92 -17.95
CA LEU A 210 10.34 7.34 -18.70
C LEU A 210 11.51 8.31 -18.72
N GLU A 211 12.64 7.92 -18.18
CA GLU A 211 13.91 8.62 -18.29
C GLU A 211 14.79 7.95 -19.34
N ILE A 212 15.41 8.75 -20.21
CA ILE A 212 16.27 8.30 -21.30
C ILE A 212 17.58 9.06 -21.26
N HIS A 213 18.67 8.32 -21.43
CA HIS A 213 20.02 8.83 -21.68
C HIS A 213 20.52 8.26 -22.99
N GLN A 214 20.74 9.11 -23.99
CA GLN A 214 21.25 8.73 -25.29
C GLN A 214 22.39 9.67 -25.66
N GLY A 215 23.64 9.16 -25.66
CA GLY A 215 24.82 10.01 -25.82
C GLY A 215 24.90 11.09 -24.73
N ALA A 216 24.91 12.35 -25.13
CA ALA A 216 24.90 13.52 -24.24
C ALA A 216 23.47 14.02 -23.91
N GLU A 217 22.46 13.49 -24.61
CA GLU A 217 21.07 13.90 -24.41
C GLU A 217 20.43 13.15 -23.24
N ARG A 218 19.63 13.88 -22.48
CA ARG A 218 18.84 13.36 -21.39
C ARG A 218 17.42 13.89 -21.49
N GLY A 219 16.43 13.02 -21.41
CA GLY A 219 15.01 13.38 -21.45
C GLY A 219 14.22 12.66 -20.37
N VAL A 220 13.20 13.33 -19.87
CA VAL A 220 12.16 12.74 -19.01
C VAL A 220 10.83 12.91 -19.73
N PHE A 221 10.14 11.82 -19.94
CA PHE A 221 8.88 11.75 -20.68
C PHE A 221 7.80 11.26 -19.76
N ASP A 222 6.66 11.94 -19.84
CA ASP A 222 5.43 11.60 -19.18
C ASP A 222 4.49 10.99 -20.20
N LEU A 223 4.19 9.72 -20.07
CA LEU A 223 3.55 8.91 -21.08
C LEU A 223 2.28 8.24 -20.54
N ASP A 224 1.18 8.36 -21.28
CA ASP A 224 -0.06 7.63 -20.99
C ASP A 224 0.09 6.16 -21.42
N PRO A 225 0.12 5.18 -20.47
CA PRO A 225 0.27 3.76 -20.79
C PRO A 225 -0.95 3.18 -21.51
N TYR A 226 -2.08 3.87 -21.55
CA TYR A 226 -3.30 3.43 -22.24
C TYR A 226 -3.49 4.09 -23.61
N SER A 227 -2.64 5.05 -23.96
CA SER A 227 -2.70 5.69 -25.28
C SER A 227 -2.38 4.68 -26.38
N ARG A 228 -3.26 4.61 -27.40
CA ARG A 228 -3.03 3.81 -28.60
C ARG A 228 -2.20 4.53 -29.66
N LYS A 229 -1.82 5.78 -29.42
CA LYS A 229 -0.94 6.51 -30.35
C LYS A 229 0.44 5.86 -30.28
N PRO A 230 1.06 5.56 -31.44
CA PRO A 230 2.43 5.10 -31.44
C PRO A 230 3.29 6.19 -30.81
N GLY A 231 4.09 5.80 -29.81
CA GLY A 231 5.08 6.71 -29.22
C GLY A 231 6.14 7.08 -30.27
N GLU A 232 6.79 8.22 -30.09
CA GLU A 232 7.90 8.66 -30.94
C GLU A 232 9.13 7.73 -30.82
N LEU A 233 9.16 6.87 -29.78
CA LEU A 233 10.27 5.96 -29.49
C LEU A 233 9.95 4.53 -29.96
N SER A 234 10.84 3.94 -30.74
CA SER A 234 10.67 2.59 -31.33
C SER A 234 10.44 1.49 -30.28
N TYR A 235 11.07 1.61 -29.10
CA TYR A 235 10.98 0.66 -28.00
C TYR A 235 9.89 0.98 -26.95
N TRP A 236 9.15 2.10 -27.10
CA TRP A 236 8.11 2.49 -26.18
C TRP A 236 7.01 1.42 -26.02
N SER A 237 6.59 0.83 -27.13
CA SER A 237 5.56 -0.21 -27.11
C SER A 237 5.96 -1.43 -26.28
N GLN A 238 7.24 -1.80 -26.30
CA GLN A 238 7.76 -2.91 -25.50
C GLN A 238 7.86 -2.53 -24.02
N LEU A 239 8.44 -1.36 -23.71
CA LEU A 239 8.52 -0.85 -22.33
C LEU A 239 7.14 -0.76 -21.68
N ARG A 240 6.16 -0.22 -22.40
CA ARG A 240 4.78 -0.14 -21.98
C ARG A 240 4.16 -1.51 -21.68
N TYR A 241 4.34 -2.46 -22.62
CA TYR A 241 3.80 -3.80 -22.48
C TYR A 241 4.36 -4.51 -21.23
N TYR A 242 5.67 -4.53 -21.08
CA TYR A 242 6.31 -5.20 -19.96
C TYR A 242 6.09 -4.46 -18.63
N GLY A 243 6.01 -3.13 -18.65
CA GLY A 243 5.70 -2.34 -17.46
C GLY A 243 4.30 -2.66 -16.92
N LEU A 244 3.29 -2.74 -17.80
CA LEU A 244 1.93 -3.14 -17.41
C LEU A 244 1.89 -4.60 -16.95
N LEU A 245 2.59 -5.50 -17.62
CA LEU A 245 2.66 -6.92 -17.27
C LEU A 245 3.19 -7.11 -15.84
N LEU A 246 4.32 -6.52 -15.52
CA LEU A 246 4.95 -6.60 -14.21
C LEU A 246 4.08 -5.96 -13.13
N ASP A 247 3.48 -4.81 -13.41
CA ASP A 247 2.62 -4.09 -12.48
C ASP A 247 1.38 -4.89 -12.09
N GLU A 248 0.81 -5.64 -13.02
CA GLU A 248 -0.33 -6.54 -12.78
C GLU A 248 0.05 -7.77 -11.96
N HIS A 249 1.19 -8.38 -12.26
CA HIS A 249 1.60 -9.60 -11.57
C HIS A 249 2.12 -9.34 -10.15
N ASP A 250 2.85 -8.26 -9.93
CA ASP A 250 3.51 -7.99 -8.66
C ASP A 250 2.64 -7.22 -7.66
N LEU A 251 1.47 -6.73 -8.09
CA LEU A 251 0.59 -5.87 -7.30
C LEU A 251 1.32 -4.66 -6.69
N ALA A 252 2.37 -4.19 -7.35
CA ALA A 252 3.21 -3.08 -6.94
C ALA A 252 3.70 -2.31 -8.15
N TYR A 253 3.76 -0.97 -8.06
CA TYR A 253 4.38 -0.16 -9.10
C TYR A 253 5.85 -0.54 -9.26
N GLN A 254 6.33 -0.52 -10.50
CA GLN A 254 7.66 -0.98 -10.85
C GLN A 254 8.61 0.17 -11.18
N ALA A 255 9.87 -0.01 -10.83
CA ALA A 255 10.98 0.77 -11.31
C ALA A 255 11.92 -0.15 -12.11
N ILE A 256 11.99 0.06 -13.41
CA ILE A 256 12.69 -0.81 -14.37
C ILE A 256 13.86 -0.04 -14.97
N GLU A 257 15.10 -0.48 -14.71
CA GLU A 257 16.28 0.04 -15.39
C GLU A 257 16.55 -0.80 -16.66
N TRP A 258 16.71 -0.12 -17.78
CA TRP A 258 16.82 -0.75 -19.10
C TRP A 258 17.96 -0.18 -19.93
N VAL A 259 18.40 -0.97 -20.89
CA VAL A 259 19.37 -0.59 -21.94
C VAL A 259 18.86 -0.99 -23.30
N ILE A 260 19.26 -0.25 -24.34
CA ILE A 260 19.11 -0.61 -25.75
C ILE A 260 20.51 -0.84 -26.32
N ASP A 261 20.69 -1.99 -26.94
CA ASP A 261 21.87 -2.36 -27.68
C ASP A 261 21.44 -3.00 -29.00
N GLN A 262 21.87 -2.47 -30.15
CA GLN A 262 21.47 -2.93 -31.48
C GLN A 262 19.95 -3.12 -31.65
N ASP A 263 19.17 -2.11 -31.23
CA ASP A 263 17.69 -2.12 -31.22
C ASP A 263 17.06 -3.18 -30.30
N HIS A 264 17.80 -3.87 -29.46
CA HIS A 264 17.30 -4.83 -28.50
C HIS A 264 17.13 -4.19 -27.11
N LEU A 265 15.90 -4.19 -26.61
CA LEU A 265 15.58 -3.78 -25.25
C LEU A 265 16.01 -4.88 -24.28
N THR A 266 16.72 -4.51 -23.21
CA THR A 266 17.15 -5.43 -22.15
C THR A 266 16.98 -4.78 -20.78
N PHE A 267 16.35 -5.49 -19.85
CA PHE A 267 16.21 -5.06 -18.47
C PHE A 267 17.43 -5.46 -17.66
N ILE A 268 18.02 -4.49 -17.01
CA ILE A 268 19.19 -4.67 -16.15
C ILE A 268 18.82 -4.63 -14.66
N ARG A 269 17.67 -4.09 -14.30
CA ARG A 269 17.10 -4.12 -12.96
C ARG A 269 15.58 -3.99 -13.01
N VAL A 270 14.89 -4.76 -12.19
CA VAL A 270 13.46 -4.64 -11.92
C VAL A 270 13.28 -4.65 -10.41
N ARG A 271 12.46 -3.74 -9.89
CA ARG A 271 12.15 -3.66 -8.46
C ARG A 271 10.83 -2.93 -8.22
N PRO A 272 10.19 -3.16 -7.07
CA PRO A 272 9.07 -2.32 -6.65
C PRO A 272 9.50 -0.84 -6.54
N ALA A 273 8.65 0.07 -7.00
CA ALA A 273 8.83 1.49 -6.78
C ALA A 273 8.40 1.82 -5.35
N THR A 274 9.36 2.23 -4.51
CA THR A 274 9.13 2.59 -3.11
C THR A 274 8.67 4.04 -2.96
N ALA A 275 7.97 4.34 -1.86
CA ALA A 275 7.53 5.69 -1.49
C ALA A 275 6.68 6.40 -2.57
N VAL A 276 5.90 5.64 -3.34
CA VAL A 276 4.93 6.20 -4.28
C VAL A 276 3.70 6.67 -3.49
N PRO A 277 3.27 7.95 -3.63
CA PRO A 277 2.11 8.45 -2.92
C PRO A 277 0.82 7.70 -3.27
N ALA A 278 -0.13 7.67 -2.34
CA ALA A 278 -1.46 7.18 -2.61
C ALA A 278 -2.18 8.10 -3.62
N PHE A 279 -2.87 7.51 -4.58
CA PHE A 279 -3.49 8.23 -5.69
C PHE A 279 -4.84 7.64 -6.10
N VAL A 280 -5.79 8.53 -6.37
CA VAL A 280 -6.98 8.26 -7.19
C VAL A 280 -7.19 9.43 -8.15
N PRO A 281 -7.71 9.21 -9.38
CA PRO A 281 -7.92 10.29 -10.35
C PRO A 281 -8.82 11.38 -9.79
N THR A 282 -8.32 12.61 -9.70
CA THR A 282 -9.07 13.78 -9.18
C THR A 282 -10.31 14.11 -10.01
N ARG A 283 -10.33 13.72 -11.29
CA ARG A 283 -11.50 13.94 -12.17
C ARG A 283 -12.75 13.16 -11.74
N SER A 284 -12.57 12.12 -10.93
CA SER A 284 -13.63 11.24 -10.44
C SER A 284 -14.11 11.60 -9.02
N ILE A 285 -13.41 12.52 -8.33
CA ILE A 285 -13.76 12.86 -6.94
C ILE A 285 -14.93 13.85 -6.97
N PRO A 286 -16.12 13.47 -6.45
CA PRO A 286 -17.21 14.42 -6.21
C PRO A 286 -16.75 15.51 -5.25
N ALA A 287 -17.40 16.70 -5.31
CA ALA A 287 -17.12 17.74 -4.33
C ALA A 287 -17.41 17.19 -2.91
N VAL A 288 -16.35 16.95 -2.14
CA VAL A 288 -16.46 16.41 -0.79
C VAL A 288 -16.56 17.58 0.17
N THR A 289 -17.72 17.72 0.82
CA THR A 289 -17.98 18.80 1.79
C THR A 289 -17.42 18.52 3.17
N ALA A 290 -17.02 17.26 3.43
CA ALA A 290 -16.42 16.82 4.68
C ALA A 290 -15.43 15.66 4.41
N PRO A 291 -14.39 15.46 5.25
CA PRO A 291 -13.47 14.35 5.10
C PRO A 291 -14.18 12.99 5.09
N VAL A 292 -13.79 12.12 4.16
CA VAL A 292 -14.30 10.75 4.05
C VAL A 292 -13.16 9.75 4.13
N ALA A 293 -13.40 8.61 4.76
CA ALA A 293 -12.42 7.53 4.90
C ALA A 293 -12.71 6.37 3.95
N LEU A 294 -11.65 5.76 3.42
CA LEU A 294 -11.74 4.57 2.58
C LEU A 294 -12.34 3.40 3.36
N LEU A 295 -13.36 2.78 2.82
CA LEU A 295 -13.96 1.58 3.37
C LEU A 295 -13.14 0.35 2.94
N ALA A 296 -12.18 -0.02 3.78
CA ALA A 296 -11.29 -1.15 3.55
C ALA A 296 -11.04 -1.94 4.84
N PRO A 297 -10.75 -3.23 4.76
CA PRO A 297 -10.28 -4.01 5.90
C PRO A 297 -8.95 -3.43 6.43
N ALA A 298 -8.85 -3.24 7.75
CA ALA A 298 -7.71 -2.56 8.38
C ALA A 298 -6.33 -3.25 8.18
N ALA A 299 -6.31 -4.53 7.79
CA ALA A 299 -5.10 -5.34 7.66
C ALA A 299 -4.60 -5.48 6.20
N VAL A 300 -5.29 -4.91 5.22
CA VAL A 300 -4.92 -5.06 3.80
C VAL A 300 -4.03 -3.90 3.38
N PRO A 301 -2.87 -4.15 2.75
CA PRO A 301 -2.05 -3.08 2.15
C PRO A 301 -2.86 -2.29 1.12
N GLU A 302 -2.66 -0.97 1.04
CA GLU A 302 -3.44 -0.09 0.15
C GLU A 302 -3.39 -0.55 -1.32
N ARG A 303 -2.21 -0.93 -1.80
CA ARG A 303 -2.02 -1.41 -3.17
C ARG A 303 -2.68 -2.76 -3.46
N ALA A 304 -2.93 -3.57 -2.42
CA ALA A 304 -3.63 -4.85 -2.56
C ALA A 304 -5.17 -4.72 -2.46
N LEU A 305 -5.69 -3.51 -2.29
CA LEU A 305 -7.12 -3.27 -2.30
C LEU A 305 -7.67 -3.38 -3.73
N CYS A 306 -8.74 -4.15 -3.87
CA CYS A 306 -9.44 -4.30 -5.14
C CYS A 306 -10.58 -3.29 -5.24
N PRO A 307 -10.81 -2.67 -6.41
CA PRO A 307 -12.01 -1.90 -6.64
C PRO A 307 -13.25 -2.82 -6.62
N TYR A 308 -14.34 -2.31 -6.09
CA TYR A 308 -15.62 -3.02 -6.09
C TYR A 308 -16.11 -3.27 -7.52
N THR A 309 -16.80 -4.39 -7.72
CA THR A 309 -17.40 -4.69 -9.02
C THR A 309 -18.63 -3.80 -9.27
N PRO A 310 -18.98 -3.52 -10.52
CA PRO A 310 -20.20 -2.76 -10.87
C PRO A 310 -21.48 -3.38 -10.29
N TYR A 311 -21.56 -4.72 -10.25
CA TYR A 311 -22.68 -5.41 -9.60
C TYR A 311 -22.81 -5.02 -8.13
N HIS A 312 -21.70 -5.11 -7.37
CA HIS A 312 -21.69 -4.77 -5.95
C HIS A 312 -22.00 -3.28 -5.71
N LEU A 313 -21.39 -2.38 -6.50
CA LEU A 313 -21.66 -0.94 -6.38
C LEU A 313 -23.13 -0.62 -6.62
N SER A 314 -23.74 -1.18 -7.67
CA SER A 314 -25.16 -0.97 -7.96
C SER A 314 -26.07 -1.44 -6.82
N ARG A 315 -25.73 -2.55 -6.18
CA ARG A 315 -26.45 -3.09 -5.01
C ARG A 315 -26.26 -2.22 -3.77
N ARG A 316 -25.03 -1.77 -3.53
CA ARG A 316 -24.70 -0.95 -2.37
C ARG A 316 -25.41 0.38 -2.38
N PHE A 317 -25.36 1.11 -3.50
CA PHE A 317 -26.04 2.41 -3.63
C PHE A 317 -27.58 2.32 -3.72
N ALA A 318 -28.11 1.21 -4.23
CA ALA A 318 -29.55 0.97 -4.17
C ALA A 318 -30.04 0.86 -2.71
N ARG A 319 -29.28 0.23 -1.82
CA ARG A 319 -29.57 0.15 -0.37
C ARG A 319 -29.58 1.52 0.30
N GLN A 320 -28.60 2.38 -0.01
CA GLN A 320 -28.54 3.72 0.55
C GLN A 320 -29.73 4.57 0.17
N SER A 321 -30.18 4.50 -1.09
CA SER A 321 -31.37 5.19 -1.55
C SER A 321 -32.64 4.68 -0.85
N ALA A 322 -32.73 3.40 -0.58
CA ALA A 322 -33.85 2.81 0.17
C ALA A 322 -33.82 3.22 1.65
N ALA A 323 -32.65 3.22 2.29
CA ALA A 323 -32.49 3.65 3.68
C ALA A 323 -32.81 5.15 3.88
N ALA A 324 -32.42 6.01 2.95
CA ALA A 324 -32.75 7.44 2.97
C ALA A 324 -34.26 7.72 2.88
N ALA A 325 -35.03 6.81 2.27
CA ALA A 325 -36.50 6.93 2.22
C ALA A 325 -37.17 6.66 3.57
N PHE A 326 -36.47 6.07 4.54
CA PHE A 326 -36.97 5.78 5.90
C PHE A 326 -36.51 6.76 6.97
N ASP A 327 -36.09 7.98 6.56
CA ASP A 327 -35.77 9.11 7.48
C ASP A 327 -34.81 8.77 8.63
N THR A 328 -33.76 8.05 8.34
CA THR A 328 -32.60 7.98 9.23
C THR A 328 -31.63 9.10 8.82
N SER A 329 -31.81 10.29 9.40
CA SER A 329 -31.00 11.50 9.17
C SER A 329 -29.51 11.34 9.53
N GLU A 330 -29.04 10.14 9.81
CA GLU A 330 -27.71 9.82 10.34
C GLU A 330 -26.96 8.69 9.60
N ALA A 331 -27.46 8.22 8.44
CA ALA A 331 -26.69 7.24 7.67
C ALA A 331 -25.40 7.90 7.14
N PRO A 332 -24.21 7.34 7.40
CA PRO A 332 -22.98 7.91 6.88
C PRO A 332 -23.04 7.97 5.35
N SER A 333 -22.85 9.16 4.78
CA SER A 333 -22.80 9.32 3.34
C SER A 333 -21.61 8.56 2.77
N GLU A 334 -21.87 7.68 1.82
CA GLU A 334 -20.83 6.97 1.09
C GLU A 334 -20.71 7.55 -0.30
N ILE A 335 -19.49 7.64 -0.80
CA ILE A 335 -19.18 8.06 -2.17
C ILE A 335 -18.33 7.01 -2.84
N GLU A 336 -18.51 6.83 -4.14
CA GLU A 336 -17.67 5.97 -4.97
C GLU A 336 -16.68 6.84 -5.74
N VAL A 337 -15.41 6.43 -5.74
CA VAL A 337 -14.35 7.07 -6.51
C VAL A 337 -13.53 5.96 -7.19
N SER A 338 -13.62 5.87 -8.51
CA SER A 338 -12.86 4.90 -9.32
C SER A 338 -12.99 3.44 -8.84
N GLY A 339 -14.19 3.03 -8.43
CA GLY A 339 -14.47 1.69 -7.92
C GLY A 339 -14.22 1.52 -6.41
N TYR A 340 -13.66 2.51 -5.72
CA TYR A 340 -13.44 2.48 -4.28
C TYR A 340 -14.54 3.22 -3.54
N VAL A 341 -14.95 2.71 -2.38
CA VAL A 341 -16.02 3.31 -1.58
C VAL A 341 -15.44 4.03 -0.37
N TYR A 342 -15.81 5.28 -0.18
CA TYR A 342 -15.43 6.12 0.95
C TYR A 342 -16.67 6.46 1.78
N ARG A 343 -16.50 6.55 3.09
CA ARG A 343 -17.56 6.86 4.05
C ARG A 343 -17.22 8.11 4.85
N SER A 344 -18.22 8.96 5.15
CA SER A 344 -18.05 10.12 6.03
C SER A 344 -17.41 9.72 7.36
N THR A 345 -16.38 10.46 7.77
CA THR A 345 -15.71 10.29 9.07
C THR A 345 -16.37 11.11 10.17
N LEU A 346 -17.38 11.93 9.85
CA LEU A 346 -18.13 12.65 10.85
C LEU A 346 -18.83 11.61 11.73
N THR A 347 -18.30 11.42 12.93
CA THR A 347 -19.08 10.76 13.98
C THR A 347 -20.28 11.66 14.25
N PRO A 348 -21.51 11.10 14.32
CA PRO A 348 -22.63 11.87 14.85
C PRO A 348 -22.18 12.54 16.15
N GLU A 349 -22.39 13.83 16.28
CA GLU A 349 -22.07 14.54 17.52
C GLU A 349 -22.62 13.69 18.66
N THR A 350 -21.74 13.20 19.51
CA THR A 350 -22.12 12.49 20.72
C THR A 350 -23.09 13.41 21.42
N ARG A 351 -24.37 13.02 21.45
CA ARG A 351 -25.41 13.78 22.17
C ARG A 351 -24.82 14.14 23.51
N THR A 352 -24.71 15.44 23.77
CA THR A 352 -24.26 15.98 25.03
C THR A 352 -24.99 15.20 26.15
N PRO A 353 -24.26 14.68 27.12
CA PRO A 353 -24.91 13.99 28.24
C PRO A 353 -25.89 14.99 28.86
N LEU A 354 -27.19 14.76 28.69
CA LEU A 354 -28.17 15.46 29.50
C LEU A 354 -27.80 15.14 30.94
N GLU A 355 -27.61 16.17 31.77
CA GLU A 355 -27.54 16.04 33.22
C GLU A 355 -28.91 15.48 33.71
N ALA A 356 -29.06 14.17 33.64
CA ALA A 356 -30.31 13.52 33.99
C ALA A 356 -30.30 13.26 35.46
N SER A 357 -31.32 13.76 36.15
CA SER A 357 -31.67 13.32 37.48
C SER A 357 -31.83 11.79 37.53
N SER A 358 -31.68 11.16 38.69
CA SER A 358 -31.84 9.69 38.85
C SER A 358 -33.17 9.14 38.30
N LEU A 359 -34.22 9.96 38.19
CA LEU A 359 -35.49 9.65 37.52
C LEU A 359 -35.38 9.68 36.01
N GLY A 360 -34.55 10.58 35.43
CA GLY A 360 -34.26 10.65 34.00
C GLY A 360 -33.52 9.42 33.52
N LEU A 361 -32.53 8.95 34.26
CA LEU A 361 -31.81 7.71 33.95
C LEU A 361 -32.75 6.49 33.99
N LEU A 362 -33.63 6.38 34.99
CA LEU A 362 -34.59 5.29 35.05
C LEU A 362 -35.54 5.27 33.83
N ALA A 363 -36.04 6.44 33.43
CA ALA A 363 -36.91 6.57 32.26
C ALA A 363 -36.16 6.22 30.93
N GLU A 364 -34.89 6.56 30.83
CA GLU A 364 -34.02 6.20 29.68
C GLU A 364 -33.79 4.68 29.63
N VAL A 365 -33.45 4.09 30.77
CA VAL A 365 -33.25 2.63 30.93
C VAL A 365 -34.50 1.84 30.55
N LEU A 366 -35.68 2.27 31.02
CA LEU A 366 -36.94 1.60 30.69
C LEU A 366 -37.29 1.72 29.19
N ARG A 367 -37.01 2.88 28.57
CA ARG A 367 -37.19 3.08 27.14
C ARG A 367 -36.23 2.20 26.31
N ALA A 368 -34.96 2.14 26.70
CA ALA A 368 -33.95 1.29 26.01
C ALA A 368 -34.34 -0.20 26.13
N SER A 369 -34.77 -0.66 27.27
CA SER A 369 -35.23 -2.04 27.50
C SER A 369 -36.47 -2.39 26.66
N ALA A 370 -37.46 -1.49 26.58
CA ALA A 370 -38.67 -1.70 25.80
C ALA A 370 -38.38 -1.71 24.29
N ALA A 371 -37.51 -0.81 23.82
CA ALA A 371 -37.06 -0.78 22.44
C ALA A 371 -36.32 -2.07 22.08
N ALA A 372 -35.39 -2.52 22.92
CA ALA A 372 -34.66 -3.76 22.74
C ALA A 372 -35.57 -4.99 22.61
N ALA A 373 -36.60 -5.08 23.45
CA ALA A 373 -37.55 -6.20 23.39
C ALA A 373 -38.36 -6.23 22.08
N ARG A 374 -38.78 -5.06 21.56
CA ARG A 374 -39.53 -4.95 20.31
C ARG A 374 -38.63 -5.34 19.15
N ILE A 375 -37.40 -4.82 19.09
CA ILE A 375 -36.43 -5.10 18.04
C ILE A 375 -36.08 -6.58 18.00
N ALA A 376 -35.84 -7.24 19.15
CA ALA A 376 -35.61 -8.68 19.18
C ALA A 376 -36.78 -9.50 18.62
N GLN A 377 -38.02 -9.06 18.83
CA GLN A 377 -39.21 -9.72 18.30
C GLN A 377 -39.34 -9.51 16.78
N GLU A 378 -39.04 -8.31 16.28
CA GLU A 378 -39.00 -8.00 14.83
C GLU A 378 -37.93 -8.81 14.14
N ALA A 379 -36.73 -8.91 14.69
CA ALA A 379 -35.62 -9.70 14.20
C ALA A 379 -35.97 -11.19 14.06
N ALA A 380 -36.57 -11.77 15.08
CA ALA A 380 -37.02 -13.17 15.06
C ALA A 380 -38.05 -13.42 13.95
N SER A 381 -38.94 -12.46 13.68
CA SER A 381 -39.91 -12.53 12.57
C SER A 381 -39.28 -12.49 11.20
N VAL A 382 -38.31 -11.58 10.99
CA VAL A 382 -37.57 -11.48 9.72
C VAL A 382 -36.75 -12.75 9.46
N LEU A 383 -36.08 -13.25 10.50
CA LEU A 383 -35.30 -14.49 10.43
C LEU A 383 -36.18 -15.68 10.07
N ALA A 384 -37.32 -15.86 10.72
CA ALA A 384 -38.28 -16.95 10.43
C ALA A 384 -38.80 -16.89 8.99
N THR A 385 -38.98 -15.71 8.44
CA THR A 385 -39.50 -15.53 7.06
C THR A 385 -38.47 -15.97 5.99
N HIS A 386 -37.18 -15.81 6.23
CA HIS A 386 -36.16 -15.97 5.18
C HIS A 386 -35.26 -17.19 5.36
N SER A 387 -34.99 -17.66 6.60
CA SER A 387 -33.99 -18.70 6.85
C SER A 387 -34.29 -20.05 6.24
N GLU A 388 -35.54 -20.51 6.30
CA GLU A 388 -35.97 -21.83 5.76
C GLU A 388 -35.82 -21.87 4.23
N TRP A 389 -36.27 -20.80 3.56
CA TRP A 389 -36.18 -20.68 2.11
C TRP A 389 -34.71 -20.60 1.64
N ILE A 390 -33.87 -19.79 2.27
CA ILE A 390 -32.44 -19.68 1.93
C ILE A 390 -31.75 -21.05 2.11
N ALA A 391 -32.02 -21.75 3.21
CA ALA A 391 -31.43 -23.05 3.50
C ALA A 391 -31.87 -24.16 2.51
N SER A 392 -32.97 -23.97 1.79
CA SER A 392 -33.48 -24.93 0.81
C SER A 392 -32.79 -24.83 -0.56
N LEU A 393 -32.05 -23.78 -0.84
CA LEU A 393 -31.42 -23.56 -2.17
C LEU A 393 -30.19 -24.46 -2.35
N THR A 394 -30.10 -25.09 -3.52
CA THR A 394 -28.96 -25.96 -3.92
C THR A 394 -28.39 -25.52 -5.26
N CYS A 395 -27.13 -25.84 -5.52
CA CYS A 395 -26.46 -25.51 -6.79
C CYS A 395 -27.11 -26.17 -7.99
N ASP A 396 -27.62 -27.42 -7.86
CA ASP A 396 -28.31 -28.14 -8.93
C ASP A 396 -29.60 -27.43 -9.32
N GLN A 397 -30.33 -26.89 -8.36
CA GLN A 397 -31.53 -26.09 -8.62
C GLN A 397 -31.20 -24.83 -9.42
N LEU A 398 -30.11 -24.10 -9.06
CA LEU A 398 -29.66 -22.93 -9.78
C LEU A 398 -29.30 -23.25 -11.23
N ALA A 399 -28.52 -24.32 -11.45
CA ALA A 399 -28.05 -24.72 -12.77
C ALA A 399 -29.20 -25.14 -13.73
N SER A 400 -30.27 -25.72 -13.20
CA SER A 400 -31.43 -26.19 -13.99
C SER A 400 -32.50 -25.11 -14.18
N MET A 401 -32.43 -23.96 -13.50
CA MET A 401 -33.48 -22.96 -13.49
C MET A 401 -33.52 -22.14 -14.80
N PRO A 402 -34.69 -21.88 -15.41
CA PRO A 402 -34.80 -20.96 -16.54
C PRO A 402 -34.31 -19.55 -16.21
N GLY A 403 -33.83 -18.79 -17.23
CA GLY A 403 -33.31 -17.43 -17.03
C GLY A 403 -34.24 -16.49 -16.25
N PRO A 404 -35.52 -16.35 -16.63
CA PRO A 404 -36.46 -15.47 -15.90
C PRO A 404 -36.73 -15.94 -14.46
N ASP A 405 -36.62 -17.25 -14.17
CA ASP A 405 -36.78 -17.75 -12.81
C ASP A 405 -35.55 -17.45 -11.96
N LEU A 406 -34.36 -17.56 -12.55
CA LEU A 406 -33.11 -17.16 -11.91
C LEU A 406 -33.10 -15.65 -11.60
N ALA A 407 -33.62 -14.81 -12.50
CA ALA A 407 -33.75 -13.37 -12.25
C ALA A 407 -34.70 -13.08 -11.08
N ARG A 408 -35.83 -13.76 -11.01
CA ARG A 408 -36.77 -13.64 -9.87
C ARG A 408 -36.16 -14.12 -8.56
N LEU A 409 -35.37 -15.20 -8.61
CA LEU A 409 -34.64 -15.68 -7.46
C LEU A 409 -33.61 -14.65 -6.99
N LEU A 410 -32.83 -14.07 -7.89
CA LEU A 410 -31.87 -13.00 -7.59
C LEU A 410 -32.54 -11.80 -6.94
N GLU A 411 -33.67 -11.37 -7.44
CA GLU A 411 -34.48 -10.28 -6.85
C GLU A 411 -34.96 -10.63 -5.43
N GLY A 412 -35.44 -11.86 -5.23
CA GLY A 412 -35.83 -12.36 -3.92
C GLY A 412 -34.67 -12.41 -2.92
N LEU A 413 -33.51 -12.93 -3.33
CA LEU A 413 -32.29 -12.96 -2.52
C LEU A 413 -31.78 -11.57 -2.15
N ARG A 414 -31.85 -10.63 -3.09
CA ARG A 414 -31.49 -9.23 -2.83
C ARG A 414 -32.42 -8.61 -1.80
N THR A 415 -33.73 -8.78 -1.96
CA THR A 415 -34.73 -8.25 -1.02
C THR A 415 -34.58 -8.83 0.37
N ALA A 416 -34.41 -10.15 0.48
CA ALA A 416 -34.16 -10.81 1.75
C ALA A 416 -32.84 -10.37 2.39
N GLY A 417 -31.77 -10.32 1.61
CA GLY A 417 -30.45 -9.88 2.08
C GLY A 417 -30.46 -8.42 2.57
N ASP A 418 -31.16 -7.54 1.87
CA ASP A 418 -31.31 -6.13 2.27
C ASP A 418 -32.11 -6.02 3.57
N ALA A 419 -33.20 -6.76 3.73
CA ALA A 419 -33.99 -6.81 4.96
C ALA A 419 -33.14 -7.30 6.14
N LEU A 420 -32.38 -8.38 5.97
CA LEU A 420 -31.52 -8.93 7.02
C LEU A 420 -30.38 -7.95 7.41
N VAL A 421 -29.80 -7.21 6.46
CA VAL A 421 -28.76 -6.21 6.74
C VAL A 421 -29.33 -5.01 7.49
N ILE A 422 -30.52 -4.55 7.13
CA ILE A 422 -31.23 -3.48 7.88
C ILE A 422 -31.50 -3.93 9.31
N GLU A 423 -31.95 -5.15 9.48
CA GLU A 423 -32.22 -5.71 10.81
C GLU A 423 -30.94 -5.84 11.66
N CYS A 424 -29.83 -6.30 11.08
CA CYS A 424 -28.53 -6.29 11.76
C CYS A 424 -28.17 -4.90 12.28
N SER A 425 -28.32 -3.86 11.43
CA SER A 425 -28.02 -2.49 11.82
C SER A 425 -28.93 -1.97 12.92
N THR A 426 -30.20 -2.36 12.89
CA THR A 426 -31.21 -1.99 13.89
C THR A 426 -30.90 -2.63 15.24
N ILE A 427 -30.51 -3.91 15.25
CA ILE A 427 -30.13 -4.63 16.47
C ILE A 427 -28.84 -4.03 17.05
N ASP A 428 -27.85 -3.74 16.20
CA ASP A 428 -26.56 -3.18 16.63
C ASP A 428 -26.75 -1.79 17.30
N ALA A 429 -27.57 -0.92 16.71
CA ALA A 429 -27.93 0.36 17.30
C ALA A 429 -28.67 0.23 18.64
N ALA A 430 -29.57 -0.76 18.75
CA ALA A 430 -30.27 -1.04 19.99
C ALA A 430 -29.34 -1.55 21.09
N LEU A 431 -28.38 -2.39 20.71
CA LEU A 431 -27.37 -2.92 21.61
C LEU A 431 -26.43 -1.81 22.09
N ASP A 432 -26.00 -0.90 21.23
CA ASP A 432 -25.20 0.27 21.61
C ASP A 432 -25.94 1.17 22.62
N ASN A 433 -27.21 1.44 22.39
CA ASN A 433 -28.03 2.22 23.33
C ASN A 433 -28.17 1.55 24.68
N LEU A 434 -28.34 0.23 24.69
CA LEU A 434 -28.46 -0.56 25.91
C LEU A 434 -27.15 -0.64 26.69
N LEU A 435 -26.03 -0.80 25.99
CA LEU A 435 -24.70 -0.77 26.59
C LEU A 435 -24.35 0.59 27.18
N ALA A 436 -24.75 1.68 26.51
CA ALA A 436 -24.60 3.03 27.04
C ALA A 436 -25.40 3.20 28.35
N ALA A 437 -26.63 2.69 28.41
CA ALA A 437 -27.45 2.71 29.63
C ALA A 437 -26.83 1.87 30.76
N LEU A 438 -26.30 0.68 30.45
CA LEU A 438 -25.58 -0.16 31.43
C LEU A 438 -24.35 0.55 31.99
N THR A 439 -23.54 1.15 31.12
CA THR A 439 -22.34 1.92 31.52
C THR A 439 -22.71 3.07 32.48
N ARG A 440 -23.78 3.79 32.20
CA ARG A 440 -24.26 4.87 33.09
C ARG A 440 -24.73 4.35 34.43
N ILE A 441 -25.40 3.21 34.48
CA ILE A 441 -25.77 2.56 35.73
C ILE A 441 -24.54 2.17 36.54
N GLU A 442 -23.52 1.61 35.90
CA GLU A 442 -22.25 1.22 36.53
C GLU A 442 -21.57 2.42 37.19
N VAL A 443 -21.55 3.56 36.52
CA VAL A 443 -20.98 4.82 37.03
C VAL A 443 -21.87 5.42 38.12
N GLU A 444 -23.14 5.74 37.81
CA GLU A 444 -24.01 6.54 38.69
C GLU A 444 -24.54 5.73 39.88
N TRP A 445 -24.83 4.45 39.73
CA TRP A 445 -25.37 3.60 40.78
C TRP A 445 -24.33 2.68 41.39
N GLY A 446 -23.31 2.26 40.64
CA GLY A 446 -22.26 1.36 41.09
C GLY A 446 -21.04 2.07 41.68
N GLY A 447 -20.91 3.39 41.47
CA GLY A 447 -19.82 4.21 41.98
C GLY A 447 -18.45 3.83 41.40
N LEU A 448 -18.40 3.54 40.12
CA LEU A 448 -17.14 3.31 39.40
C LEU A 448 -16.63 4.62 38.84
N ASP A 449 -15.37 4.96 39.13
CA ASP A 449 -14.72 6.20 38.63
C ASP A 449 -14.32 6.13 37.14
N GLN A 450 -14.10 4.92 36.61
CA GLN A 450 -13.82 4.66 35.21
C GLN A 450 -14.41 3.32 34.80
N VAL A 451 -15.17 3.31 33.70
CA VAL A 451 -15.65 2.10 33.03
C VAL A 451 -14.92 1.96 31.73
N LEU A 452 -14.35 0.77 31.47
CA LEU A 452 -13.82 0.44 30.16
C LEU A 452 -14.95 0.56 29.13
N PRO A 453 -14.76 1.35 28.03
CA PRO A 453 -15.82 1.58 27.06
C PRO A 453 -16.20 0.25 26.40
N GLN A 454 -17.28 -0.38 26.86
CA GLN A 454 -17.79 -1.63 26.28
C GLN A 454 -18.22 -1.45 24.81
N SER A 455 -18.68 -0.23 24.43
CA SER A 455 -19.01 0.15 23.07
C SER A 455 -17.83 0.08 22.08
N ALA A 456 -16.59 0.31 22.55
CA ALA A 456 -15.41 0.25 21.68
C ALA A 456 -15.00 -1.21 21.33
N ALA A 457 -15.27 -2.17 22.20
CA ALA A 457 -15.03 -3.59 21.93
C ALA A 457 -16.07 -4.17 20.95
N HIS A 458 -17.33 -3.69 21.03
CA HIS A 458 -18.42 -4.12 20.13
C HIS A 458 -18.24 -3.62 18.67
N ARG A 459 -17.73 -2.41 18.46
CA ARG A 459 -17.45 -1.87 17.09
C ARG A 459 -16.44 -2.70 16.30
N ARG A 460 -15.67 -3.59 16.95
CA ARG A 460 -14.74 -4.51 16.27
C ARG A 460 -15.38 -5.81 15.81
N THR A 461 -16.58 -6.11 16.32
CA THR A 461 -17.38 -7.27 15.92
C THR A 461 -18.55 -6.87 15.02
N ALA A 462 -18.66 -5.59 14.64
CA ALA A 462 -19.52 -5.22 13.51
C ALA A 462 -19.27 -6.22 12.41
N VAL A 463 -20.29 -6.98 12.09
CA VAL A 463 -20.35 -8.08 11.12
C VAL A 463 -19.19 -7.95 10.17
N PRO A 464 -18.21 -8.90 10.11
CA PRO A 464 -17.18 -8.85 9.09
C PRO A 464 -17.96 -8.68 7.82
N CYS A 465 -17.94 -7.47 7.29
CA CYS A 465 -18.83 -7.11 6.23
C CYS A 465 -18.51 -8.12 5.14
N ALA A 466 -19.44 -8.99 4.84
CA ALA A 466 -19.28 -9.99 3.81
C ALA A 466 -19.06 -9.34 2.42
N ASP A 467 -18.74 -8.07 2.42
CA ASP A 467 -18.31 -7.29 1.26
C ASP A 467 -16.88 -7.63 0.81
N SER A 468 -16.07 -8.29 1.65
CA SER A 468 -14.69 -8.64 1.30
C SER A 468 -14.56 -9.61 0.12
N TRP A 469 -15.54 -10.48 -0.10
CA TRP A 469 -15.48 -11.42 -1.22
C TRP A 469 -15.76 -10.78 -2.60
N TRP A 470 -16.45 -9.63 -2.64
CA TRP A 470 -16.61 -8.84 -3.87
C TRP A 470 -15.30 -8.18 -4.32
N LEU A 471 -14.33 -8.11 -3.41
CA LEU A 471 -12.99 -7.64 -3.67
C LEU A 471 -12.10 -8.72 -4.28
N ALA A 472 -12.46 -10.01 -4.12
CA ALA A 472 -11.66 -11.11 -4.64
C ALA A 472 -11.93 -11.34 -6.15
N GLU A 473 -10.88 -11.55 -6.93
CA GLU A 473 -11.00 -11.99 -8.33
C GLU A 473 -11.54 -13.41 -8.44
N LEU A 474 -11.25 -14.23 -7.44
CA LEU A 474 -11.62 -15.63 -7.41
C LEU A 474 -12.92 -15.81 -6.64
N VAL A 475 -14.01 -15.99 -7.35
CA VAL A 475 -15.22 -16.57 -6.80
C VAL A 475 -15.03 -18.08 -6.87
N PRO A 476 -14.93 -18.81 -5.74
CA PRO A 476 -14.80 -20.25 -5.76
C PRO A 476 -16.02 -20.89 -6.43
N PRO A 477 -15.95 -22.15 -6.88
CA PRO A 477 -17.09 -22.88 -7.44
C PRO A 477 -18.30 -22.83 -6.51
N PRO A 478 -19.53 -22.93 -7.03
CA PRO A 478 -20.75 -22.83 -6.23
C PRO A 478 -20.80 -23.73 -4.99
N ASP A 479 -20.25 -24.93 -5.10
CA ASP A 479 -20.23 -25.90 -3.99
C ASP A 479 -19.35 -25.41 -2.84
N GLU A 480 -18.19 -24.79 -3.14
CA GLU A 480 -17.32 -24.17 -2.13
C GLU A 480 -17.95 -22.91 -1.55
N ILE A 481 -18.70 -22.14 -2.34
CA ILE A 481 -19.41 -20.94 -1.87
C ILE A 481 -20.46 -21.31 -0.83
N LEU A 482 -21.26 -22.36 -1.11
CA LEU A 482 -22.36 -22.78 -0.24
C LEU A 482 -21.88 -23.55 0.98
N THR A 483 -20.77 -24.30 0.89
CA THR A 483 -20.17 -25.05 2.00
C THR A 483 -19.22 -24.23 2.85
N GLY A 484 -18.53 -23.25 2.28
CA GLY A 484 -17.55 -22.40 2.96
C GLY A 484 -18.14 -21.49 4.06
N THR A 485 -19.47 -21.31 4.08
CA THR A 485 -20.15 -20.64 5.20
C THR A 485 -20.17 -21.47 6.49
N LYS A 486 -19.89 -22.79 6.41
CA LYS A 486 -19.82 -23.68 7.58
C LYS A 486 -18.42 -23.75 8.21
N ASP A 487 -17.37 -23.47 7.41
CA ASP A 487 -15.97 -23.51 7.87
C ASP A 487 -15.39 -22.15 8.23
N ALA A 488 -16.00 -21.03 7.81
CA ALA A 488 -15.73 -19.74 8.38
C ALA A 488 -16.27 -19.77 9.81
N GLY A 489 -15.37 -19.90 10.79
CA GLY A 489 -15.69 -20.07 12.21
C GLY A 489 -16.93 -19.30 12.63
N SER A 490 -17.78 -19.94 13.42
CA SER A 490 -19.08 -19.40 13.79
C SER A 490 -18.96 -17.90 14.09
N PRO A 491 -19.83 -17.03 13.56
CA PRO A 491 -19.82 -15.60 13.90
C PRO A 491 -19.79 -15.35 15.42
N THR A 492 -20.13 -16.38 16.21
CA THR A 492 -20.10 -16.37 17.67
C THR A 492 -18.71 -16.53 18.28
N ASP A 493 -17.71 -17.08 17.55
CA ASP A 493 -16.37 -17.34 18.10
C ASP A 493 -15.54 -16.06 18.37
N GLY A 494 -15.97 -14.92 17.87
CA GLY A 494 -15.36 -13.60 18.11
C GLY A 494 -16.24 -12.62 18.88
N MET A 495 -17.51 -12.94 19.16
CA MET A 495 -18.40 -12.04 19.90
C MET A 495 -18.04 -12.05 21.39
N ALA A 496 -17.38 -11.00 21.84
CA ALA A 496 -17.15 -10.79 23.27
C ALA A 496 -18.51 -10.65 23.98
N LEU A 497 -18.86 -11.65 24.80
CA LEU A 497 -20.01 -11.55 25.68
C LEU A 497 -19.95 -10.26 26.48
N ILE A 498 -21.11 -9.62 26.75
CA ILE A 498 -21.20 -8.44 27.59
C ILE A 498 -20.49 -8.74 28.91
N LYS A 499 -19.32 -8.11 29.11
CA LYS A 499 -18.55 -8.27 30.36
C LYS A 499 -19.17 -7.42 31.43
N VAL A 500 -19.48 -8.04 32.53
CA VAL A 500 -20.05 -7.39 33.75
C VAL A 500 -18.93 -7.22 34.77
N ASP A 501 -18.80 -6.03 35.33
CA ASP A 501 -17.93 -5.86 36.50
C ASP A 501 -18.58 -6.54 37.72
N PRO A 502 -17.97 -7.58 38.31
CA PRO A 502 -18.54 -8.33 39.41
C PRO A 502 -18.73 -7.49 40.66
N THR A 503 -18.09 -6.33 40.74
CA THR A 503 -18.19 -5.42 41.91
C THR A 503 -19.44 -4.54 41.92
N VAL A 504 -20.12 -4.39 40.77
CA VAL A 504 -21.30 -3.52 40.61
C VAL A 504 -22.52 -4.12 41.30
N MET A 505 -22.82 -5.37 41.02
CA MET A 505 -24.03 -6.04 41.55
C MET A 505 -24.19 -5.98 43.10
N PRO A 506 -23.14 -6.21 43.90
CA PRO A 506 -23.22 -6.08 45.35
C PRO A 506 -23.53 -4.66 45.86
N ARG A 507 -23.14 -3.63 45.10
CA ARG A 507 -23.32 -2.21 45.47
C ARG A 507 -24.74 -1.69 45.21
N LEU A 508 -25.52 -2.39 44.37
CA LEU A 508 -26.88 -2.00 44.00
C LEU A 508 -27.92 -2.46 45.06
N ASN A 509 -28.92 -1.62 45.37
CA ASN A 509 -30.09 -2.03 46.13
C ASN A 509 -30.95 -3.04 45.32
N ARG A 510 -31.95 -3.67 45.97
CA ARG A 510 -32.75 -4.73 45.36
C ARG A 510 -33.42 -4.32 44.05
N LEU A 511 -33.99 -3.11 43.97
CA LEU A 511 -34.67 -2.63 42.76
C LEU A 511 -33.66 -2.34 41.62
N ARG A 512 -32.59 -1.63 41.93
CA ARG A 512 -31.54 -1.31 40.93
C ARG A 512 -30.86 -2.57 40.41
N ARG A 513 -30.63 -3.56 41.28
CA ARG A 513 -30.09 -4.88 40.90
C ARG A 513 -31.02 -5.62 39.94
N PHE A 514 -32.34 -5.59 40.20
CA PHE A 514 -33.31 -6.19 39.30
C PHE A 514 -33.30 -5.52 37.91
N ILE A 515 -33.32 -4.18 37.87
CA ILE A 515 -33.26 -3.42 36.60
C ILE A 515 -31.96 -3.73 35.83
N TYR A 516 -30.82 -3.72 36.50
CA TYR A 516 -29.52 -4.03 35.91
C TYR A 516 -29.48 -5.45 35.34
N ALA A 517 -29.97 -6.43 36.05
CA ALA A 517 -30.08 -7.82 35.61
C ALA A 517 -30.98 -7.95 34.36
N GLN A 518 -32.12 -7.26 34.31
CA GLN A 518 -33.02 -7.25 33.16
C GLN A 518 -32.34 -6.66 31.91
N LEU A 519 -31.56 -5.57 32.04
CA LEU A 519 -30.82 -4.99 30.91
C LEU A 519 -29.75 -5.93 30.41
N LEU A 520 -29.02 -6.61 31.28
CA LEU A 520 -28.02 -7.61 30.90
C LEU A 520 -28.64 -8.77 30.13
N ASP A 521 -29.80 -9.26 30.60
CA ASP A 521 -30.52 -10.34 29.95
C ASP A 521 -31.01 -9.92 28.55
N ARG A 522 -31.53 -8.69 28.42
CA ARG A 522 -31.91 -8.11 27.14
C ARG A 522 -30.71 -7.91 26.19
N GLY A 523 -29.57 -7.46 26.70
CA GLY A 523 -28.36 -7.33 25.93
C GLY A 523 -27.87 -8.66 25.39
N ARG A 524 -27.89 -9.72 26.17
CA ARG A 524 -27.55 -11.08 25.75
C ARG A 524 -28.51 -11.61 24.68
N GLN A 525 -29.81 -11.35 24.87
CA GLN A 525 -30.82 -11.71 23.88
C GLN A 525 -30.55 -11.03 22.53
N LEU A 526 -30.34 -9.71 22.53
CA LEU A 526 -29.99 -8.98 21.29
C LEU A 526 -28.70 -9.49 20.63
N GLN A 527 -27.69 -9.87 21.42
CA GLN A 527 -26.48 -10.48 20.88
C GLN A 527 -26.76 -11.81 20.17
N THR A 528 -27.62 -12.64 20.74
CA THR A 528 -28.02 -13.91 20.13
C THR A 528 -28.78 -13.67 18.84
N GLU A 529 -29.73 -12.75 18.82
CA GLU A 529 -30.48 -12.37 17.60
C GLU A 529 -29.57 -11.77 16.52
N LEU A 530 -28.64 -10.89 16.90
CA LEU A 530 -27.66 -10.32 15.98
C LEU A 530 -26.81 -11.40 15.32
N ALA A 531 -26.36 -12.40 16.07
CA ALA A 531 -25.61 -13.53 15.54
C ALA A 531 -26.43 -14.32 14.52
N ALA A 532 -27.67 -14.66 14.85
CA ALA A 532 -28.57 -15.44 13.98
C ALA A 532 -28.92 -14.67 12.69
N VAL A 533 -29.25 -13.38 12.79
CA VAL A 533 -29.57 -12.54 11.61
C VAL A 533 -28.31 -12.35 10.75
N SER A 534 -27.15 -12.20 11.36
CA SER A 534 -25.88 -12.09 10.64
C SER A 534 -25.52 -13.35 9.85
N GLU A 535 -25.76 -14.52 10.44
CA GLU A 535 -25.57 -15.82 9.77
C GLU A 535 -26.55 -16.00 8.60
N ALA A 536 -27.81 -15.66 8.78
CA ALA A 536 -28.81 -15.70 7.71
C ALA A 536 -28.46 -14.72 6.58
N ALA A 537 -27.99 -13.51 6.90
CA ALA A 537 -27.54 -12.54 5.93
C ALA A 537 -26.31 -13.04 5.16
N ALA A 538 -25.37 -13.72 5.80
CA ALA A 538 -24.21 -14.33 5.18
C ALA A 538 -24.63 -15.47 4.23
N SER A 539 -25.54 -16.33 4.66
CA SER A 539 -26.07 -17.42 3.84
C SER A 539 -26.84 -16.89 2.61
N CYS A 540 -27.67 -15.86 2.79
CA CYS A 540 -28.39 -15.19 1.70
C CYS A 540 -27.42 -14.66 0.64
N ARG A 541 -26.35 -13.99 1.07
CA ARG A 541 -25.30 -13.48 0.17
C ARG A 541 -24.53 -14.61 -0.53
N ALA A 542 -24.30 -15.73 0.14
CA ALA A 542 -23.70 -16.91 -0.49
C ALA A 542 -24.58 -17.44 -1.63
N CYS A 543 -25.89 -17.53 -1.42
CA CYS A 543 -26.84 -17.92 -2.47
C CYS A 543 -26.90 -16.91 -3.61
N GLU A 544 -26.88 -15.60 -3.32
CA GLU A 544 -26.83 -14.55 -4.35
C GLU A 544 -25.55 -14.70 -5.21
N ARG A 545 -24.40 -14.96 -4.58
CA ARG A 545 -23.14 -15.24 -5.31
C ARG A 545 -23.25 -16.43 -6.23
N ALA A 546 -23.76 -17.55 -5.74
CA ALA A 546 -23.93 -18.76 -6.53
C ALA A 546 -24.84 -18.51 -7.74
N ALA A 547 -25.91 -17.74 -7.56
CA ALA A 547 -26.83 -17.38 -8.64
C ALA A 547 -26.17 -16.44 -9.68
N VAL A 548 -25.38 -15.44 -9.26
CA VAL A 548 -24.60 -14.58 -10.16
C VAL A 548 -23.54 -15.40 -10.91
N TYR A 549 -22.88 -16.34 -10.23
CA TYR A 549 -21.93 -17.25 -10.87
C TYR A 549 -22.60 -18.12 -11.94
N ASP A 550 -23.78 -18.66 -11.67
CA ASP A 550 -24.53 -19.44 -12.68
C ASP A 550 -24.95 -18.57 -13.88
N ALA A 551 -25.39 -17.35 -13.64
CA ALA A 551 -25.63 -16.37 -14.72
C ALA A 551 -24.34 -16.13 -15.55
N GLY A 552 -23.18 -16.05 -14.91
CA GLY A 552 -21.88 -15.95 -15.56
C GLY A 552 -21.54 -17.17 -16.43
N ARG A 553 -21.82 -18.37 -15.94
CA ARG A 553 -21.67 -19.61 -16.75
C ARG A 553 -22.51 -19.56 -18.03
N ARG A 554 -23.73 -19.03 -17.94
CA ARG A 554 -24.62 -18.88 -19.11
C ARG A 554 -24.10 -17.83 -20.09
N LEU A 555 -23.61 -16.68 -19.59
CA LEU A 555 -22.98 -15.63 -20.41
C LEU A 555 -21.76 -16.18 -21.16
N HIS A 556 -20.92 -16.94 -20.46
CA HIS A 556 -19.74 -17.56 -21.03
C HIS A 556 -20.11 -18.64 -22.07
N ALA A 557 -21.09 -19.50 -21.78
CA ALA A 557 -21.55 -20.56 -22.68
C ALA A 557 -22.10 -20.04 -24.01
N VAL A 558 -22.70 -18.83 -24.01
CA VAL A 558 -23.19 -18.18 -25.24
C VAL A 558 -22.17 -17.22 -25.87
N GLY A 559 -20.94 -17.14 -25.31
CA GLY A 559 -19.85 -16.32 -25.87
C GLY A 559 -19.97 -14.81 -25.62
N LEU A 560 -20.81 -14.37 -24.69
CA LEU A 560 -21.00 -12.95 -24.34
C LEU A 560 -19.99 -12.46 -23.31
N ALA A 561 -19.36 -13.38 -22.60
CA ALA A 561 -18.31 -13.13 -21.62
C ALA A 561 -17.13 -14.09 -21.85
N SER A 562 -15.90 -13.63 -21.69
CA SER A 562 -14.72 -14.49 -21.81
C SER A 562 -14.47 -15.33 -20.56
N GLU A 563 -14.98 -14.89 -19.41
CA GLU A 563 -14.87 -15.58 -18.12
C GLU A 563 -16.20 -15.60 -17.39
N VAL A 564 -16.40 -16.61 -16.55
CA VAL A 564 -17.61 -16.74 -15.73
C VAL A 564 -17.80 -15.55 -14.78
N HIS A 565 -16.69 -15.02 -14.27
CA HIS A 565 -16.71 -13.90 -13.33
C HIS A 565 -17.15 -12.56 -13.96
N ASP A 566 -17.20 -12.47 -15.28
CA ASP A 566 -17.63 -11.27 -15.99
C ASP A 566 -19.07 -10.85 -15.70
N ALA A 567 -19.91 -11.77 -15.20
CA ALA A 567 -21.24 -11.41 -14.72
C ALA A 567 -21.23 -10.31 -13.66
N ALA A 568 -20.16 -10.26 -12.82
CA ALA A 568 -19.99 -9.23 -11.81
C ALA A 568 -19.61 -7.85 -12.39
N LEU A 569 -19.23 -7.78 -13.67
CA LEU A 569 -19.02 -6.52 -14.39
C LEU A 569 -20.33 -5.89 -14.85
N LEU A 570 -21.46 -6.60 -14.78
CA LEU A 570 -22.79 -6.06 -15.06
C LEU A 570 -23.39 -5.48 -13.78
N GLU A 571 -24.19 -4.44 -13.93
CA GLU A 571 -25.06 -3.98 -12.84
C GLU A 571 -26.18 -4.98 -12.60
N ALA A 572 -26.71 -5.02 -11.38
CA ALA A 572 -27.76 -5.97 -11.02
C ALA A 572 -28.97 -5.91 -11.98
N ARG A 573 -29.39 -4.68 -12.37
CA ARG A 573 -30.51 -4.48 -13.29
C ARG A 573 -30.20 -4.93 -14.73
N GLU A 574 -28.96 -4.80 -15.17
CA GLU A 574 -28.54 -5.27 -16.50
C GLU A 574 -28.56 -6.80 -16.57
N LEU A 575 -28.07 -7.45 -15.51
CA LEU A 575 -28.10 -8.90 -15.40
C LEU A 575 -29.53 -9.45 -15.41
N ASP A 576 -30.44 -8.83 -14.63
CA ASP A 576 -31.85 -9.21 -14.59
C ASP A 576 -32.50 -9.06 -15.96
N ARG A 577 -32.32 -7.93 -16.64
CA ARG A 577 -32.90 -7.67 -17.97
C ARG A 577 -32.35 -8.63 -19.02
N TRP A 578 -31.08 -8.98 -18.95
CA TRP A 578 -30.52 -10.00 -19.84
C TRP A 578 -31.13 -11.39 -19.57
N LEU A 579 -31.27 -11.79 -18.33
CA LEU A 579 -31.89 -13.06 -17.95
C LEU A 579 -33.36 -13.16 -18.38
N HIS A 580 -34.07 -12.02 -18.47
CA HIS A 580 -35.42 -11.94 -19.03
C HIS A 580 -35.46 -11.85 -20.57
N GLY A 581 -34.31 -11.77 -21.24
CA GLY A 581 -34.22 -11.61 -22.70
C GLY A 581 -34.57 -10.19 -23.20
N GLU A 582 -34.55 -9.20 -22.33
CA GLU A 582 -34.87 -7.80 -22.64
C GLU A 582 -33.67 -6.98 -23.12
N LEU A 583 -32.45 -7.46 -22.87
CA LEU A 583 -31.22 -6.77 -23.23
C LEU A 583 -30.55 -7.47 -24.40
N ARG A 584 -30.11 -6.72 -25.41
CA ARG A 584 -29.40 -7.28 -26.57
C ARG A 584 -27.98 -7.70 -26.18
N ASP A 585 -27.54 -8.83 -26.74
CA ASP A 585 -26.22 -9.41 -26.50
C ASP A 585 -25.07 -8.42 -26.78
N GLU A 586 -25.17 -7.61 -27.83
CA GLU A 586 -24.16 -6.59 -28.15
C GLU A 586 -23.96 -5.56 -27.01
N MET A 587 -25.03 -5.23 -26.28
CA MET A 587 -24.95 -4.31 -25.14
C MET A 587 -24.20 -4.92 -23.97
N ILE A 588 -24.44 -6.21 -23.72
CA ILE A 588 -23.72 -7.00 -22.70
C ILE A 588 -22.23 -7.03 -23.01
N VAL A 589 -21.87 -7.46 -24.22
CA VAL A 589 -20.46 -7.53 -24.65
C VAL A 589 -19.75 -6.19 -24.48
N ARG A 590 -20.38 -5.10 -24.93
CA ARG A 590 -19.81 -3.74 -24.81
C ARG A 590 -19.65 -3.33 -23.34
N ALA A 591 -20.64 -3.60 -22.48
CA ALA A 591 -20.61 -3.27 -21.06
C ALA A 591 -19.49 -4.04 -20.36
N VAL A 592 -19.40 -5.34 -20.58
CA VAL A 592 -18.38 -6.22 -20.00
C VAL A 592 -16.98 -5.79 -20.44
N MET A 593 -16.74 -5.59 -21.76
CA MET A 593 -15.41 -5.18 -22.25
C MET A 593 -14.97 -3.84 -21.70
N ARG A 594 -15.86 -2.82 -21.71
CA ARG A 594 -15.53 -1.49 -21.18
C ARG A 594 -15.23 -1.56 -19.68
N ARG A 595 -16.09 -2.18 -18.88
CA ARG A 595 -15.93 -2.22 -17.43
C ARG A 595 -14.80 -3.10 -16.95
N ARG A 596 -14.43 -4.13 -17.73
CA ARG A 596 -13.22 -4.90 -17.47
C ARG A 596 -11.97 -4.02 -17.59
N GLU A 597 -11.89 -3.21 -18.64
CA GLU A 597 -10.80 -2.26 -18.82
C GLU A 597 -10.80 -1.16 -17.73
N GLU A 598 -11.96 -0.59 -17.41
CA GLU A 598 -12.09 0.41 -16.32
C GLU A 598 -11.65 -0.20 -14.97
N ARG A 599 -12.05 -1.44 -14.67
CA ARG A 599 -11.67 -2.12 -13.43
C ARG A 599 -10.19 -2.47 -13.39
N ARG A 600 -9.63 -2.97 -14.50
CA ARG A 600 -8.20 -3.24 -14.64
C ARG A 600 -7.37 -1.98 -14.38
N ARG A 601 -7.83 -0.85 -14.86
CA ARG A 601 -7.24 0.46 -14.63
C ARG A 601 -7.35 0.88 -13.16
N ALA A 602 -8.55 0.76 -12.58
CA ALA A 602 -8.80 1.09 -11.18
C ALA A 602 -7.99 0.20 -10.22
N TRP A 603 -7.72 -1.03 -10.58
CA TRP A 603 -6.89 -1.95 -9.80
C TRP A 603 -5.45 -1.44 -9.61
N ARG A 604 -4.94 -0.66 -10.55
CA ARG A 604 -3.61 -0.08 -10.46
C ARG A 604 -3.53 1.12 -9.52
N TYR A 605 -4.66 1.71 -9.12
CA TYR A 605 -4.65 2.83 -8.19
C TYR A 605 -4.26 2.38 -6.78
N ALA A 606 -3.52 3.23 -6.07
CA ALA A 606 -3.28 3.11 -4.65
C ALA A 606 -4.17 4.12 -3.92
N PRO A 607 -5.43 3.78 -3.61
CA PRO A 607 -6.39 4.74 -3.11
C PRO A 607 -5.97 5.30 -1.76
N PRO A 608 -6.00 6.64 -1.55
CA PRO A 608 -5.70 7.23 -0.26
C PRO A 608 -6.73 6.78 0.78
N ARG A 609 -6.30 6.60 2.02
CA ARG A 609 -7.21 6.19 3.11
C ARG A 609 -8.24 7.24 3.46
N ARG A 610 -7.99 8.51 3.17
CA ARG A 610 -8.89 9.65 3.39
C ARG A 610 -8.90 10.58 2.21
N LEU A 611 -10.07 11.16 1.92
CA LEU A 611 -10.27 12.20 0.93
C LEU A 611 -10.82 13.44 1.62
N GLY A 612 -10.54 14.65 1.06
CA GLY A 612 -11.06 15.93 1.57
C GLY A 612 -10.23 16.50 2.72
N GLU A 613 -9.13 15.88 3.11
CA GLU A 613 -8.10 16.51 3.94
C GLU A 613 -7.17 17.29 3.00
N GLU A 614 -6.84 18.54 3.37
CA GLU A 614 -5.81 19.27 2.63
C GLU A 614 -4.48 18.49 2.74
N PRO A 615 -3.76 18.30 1.62
CA PRO A 615 -2.45 17.66 1.69
C PRO A 615 -1.56 18.44 2.67
N GLU A 616 -0.83 17.75 3.51
CA GLU A 616 0.17 18.36 4.40
C GLU A 616 1.10 19.23 3.55
N GLY A 617 1.06 20.53 3.78
CA GLY A 617 1.81 21.53 3.03
C GLY A 617 0.96 22.32 2.05
N ALA A 618 0.14 23.24 2.58
CA ALA A 618 -0.51 24.27 1.76
C ALA A 618 0.51 24.96 0.84
N PRO A 619 0.13 25.31 -0.42
CA PRO A 619 1.04 25.97 -1.34
C PRO A 619 1.67 27.20 -0.71
N LEU A 620 3.02 27.28 -0.70
CA LEU A 620 3.71 28.42 -0.15
C LEU A 620 3.49 29.67 -1.01
N ASP A 621 3.28 30.81 -0.36
CA ASP A 621 3.17 32.09 -1.06
C ASP A 621 4.55 32.57 -1.52
N MET A 622 4.84 32.38 -2.81
CA MET A 622 6.08 32.84 -3.44
C MET A 622 6.10 34.36 -3.72
N GLY A 623 5.00 35.07 -3.47
CA GLY A 623 4.92 36.52 -3.71
C GLY A 623 5.81 37.36 -2.78
N SER A 624 6.26 36.78 -1.66
CA SER A 624 7.23 37.42 -0.73
C SER A 624 8.69 37.22 -1.12
N CYS A 625 9.00 36.51 -2.20
CA CYS A 625 10.33 36.16 -2.65
C CYS A 625 10.89 37.23 -3.60
N ASP A 626 12.18 37.58 -3.43
CA ASP A 626 12.94 38.45 -4.35
C ASP A 626 13.61 37.67 -5.49
N LEU A 627 13.67 36.34 -5.34
CA LEU A 627 14.20 35.40 -6.32
C LEU A 627 13.34 34.13 -6.30
N VAL A 628 12.84 33.71 -7.46
CA VAL A 628 12.15 32.43 -7.62
C VAL A 628 12.86 31.62 -8.69
N LEU A 629 13.27 30.41 -8.33
CA LEU A 629 13.94 29.44 -9.19
C LEU A 629 13.01 28.29 -9.48
N ARG A 630 13.16 27.67 -10.62
CA ARG A 630 12.39 26.48 -11.04
C ARG A 630 13.32 25.33 -11.34
N GLY A 631 12.95 24.14 -10.91
CA GLY A 631 13.64 22.89 -11.17
C GLY A 631 12.68 21.76 -11.47
N LEU A 632 13.05 20.56 -11.08
CA LEU A 632 12.26 19.34 -11.14
C LEU A 632 11.88 18.92 -9.72
N GLY A 633 10.59 18.92 -9.39
CA GLY A 633 10.10 18.36 -8.13
C GLY A 633 10.30 16.85 -8.12
N VAL A 634 11.06 16.34 -7.15
CA VAL A 634 11.48 14.94 -7.08
C VAL A 634 10.81 14.22 -5.92
N SER A 635 10.52 14.93 -4.86
CA SER A 635 9.79 14.45 -3.69
C SER A 635 8.86 15.56 -3.22
N ALA A 636 7.56 15.28 -3.18
CA ALA A 636 6.53 16.27 -2.88
C ALA A 636 6.67 16.87 -1.47
N GLY A 637 6.10 18.04 -1.29
CA GLY A 637 6.05 18.74 -0.02
C GLY A 637 6.47 20.20 -0.14
N ALA A 638 6.19 20.98 0.92
CA ALA A 638 6.50 22.39 0.99
C ALA A 638 7.06 22.74 2.37
N VAL A 639 8.17 23.49 2.40
CA VAL A 639 8.87 23.85 3.65
C VAL A 639 9.55 25.19 3.55
N GLN A 640 9.65 25.88 4.69
CA GLN A 640 10.48 27.06 4.87
C GLN A 640 11.71 26.71 5.72
N GLY A 641 12.89 27.22 5.36
CA GLY A 641 14.10 26.97 6.11
C GLY A 641 15.29 27.78 5.61
N ARG A 642 16.39 27.77 6.38
CA ARG A 642 17.62 28.46 6.02
C ARG A 642 18.47 27.62 5.07
N ALA A 643 19.00 28.25 4.05
CA ALA A 643 19.92 27.66 3.11
C ALA A 643 21.24 27.23 3.76
N ARG A 644 21.70 26.04 3.44
CA ARG A 644 23.07 25.56 3.68
C ARG A 644 23.66 25.10 2.34
N VAL A 645 24.56 25.90 1.78
CA VAL A 645 25.24 25.55 0.52
C VAL A 645 26.46 24.69 0.84
N VAL A 646 26.48 23.49 0.26
CA VAL A 646 27.54 22.47 0.40
C VAL A 646 28.14 22.21 -0.97
N ARG A 647 29.41 22.64 -1.16
CA ARG A 647 30.13 22.47 -2.44
C ARG A 647 31.04 21.25 -2.45
N SER A 648 31.40 20.77 -1.26
CA SER A 648 32.24 19.58 -1.10
C SER A 648 31.84 18.77 0.13
N MET A 649 32.21 17.49 0.17
CA MET A 649 31.96 16.63 1.34
C MET A 649 32.63 17.13 2.63
N ALA A 650 33.71 17.91 2.52
CA ALA A 650 34.37 18.54 3.69
C ALA A 650 33.47 19.55 4.41
N GLU A 651 32.47 20.11 3.72
CA GLU A 651 31.50 21.06 4.29
C GLU A 651 30.26 20.34 4.91
N ALA A 652 30.05 19.06 4.62
CA ALA A 652 28.93 18.28 5.13
C ALA A 652 28.75 18.35 6.66
N PRO A 653 29.81 18.32 7.50
CA PRO A 653 29.67 18.46 8.95
C PRO A 653 29.14 19.82 9.43
N THR A 654 29.09 20.85 8.56
CA THR A 654 28.58 22.18 8.91
C THR A 654 27.05 22.29 8.80
N VAL A 655 26.37 21.28 8.26
CA VAL A 655 24.91 21.27 8.09
C VAL A 655 24.24 21.13 9.45
N LEU A 656 23.29 22.01 9.73
CA LEU A 656 22.52 22.01 10.97
C LEU A 656 21.12 21.41 10.75
N PRO A 657 20.53 20.81 11.79
CA PRO A 657 19.17 20.30 11.71
C PRO A 657 18.15 21.38 11.29
N GLY A 658 17.23 21.01 10.37
CA GLY A 658 16.18 21.89 9.88
C GLY A 658 16.62 22.89 8.78
N GLU A 659 17.89 22.84 8.34
CA GLU A 659 18.34 23.64 7.19
C GLU A 659 17.88 23.03 5.85
N VAL A 660 17.82 23.87 4.81
CA VAL A 660 17.64 23.46 3.43
C VAL A 660 19.01 23.19 2.82
N LEU A 661 19.30 21.95 2.50
CA LEU A 661 20.57 21.56 1.88
C LEU A 661 20.58 21.96 0.40
N ILE A 662 21.58 22.73 0.01
CA ILE A 662 21.84 23.10 -1.39
C ILE A 662 23.16 22.50 -1.81
N CYS A 663 23.18 21.70 -2.86
CA CYS A 663 24.40 21.07 -3.35
C CYS A 663 24.37 20.87 -4.89
N GLN A 664 25.50 20.46 -5.45
CA GLN A 664 25.59 20.22 -6.87
C GLN A 664 24.69 19.04 -7.29
N GLN A 665 24.72 17.94 -6.55
CA GLN A 665 23.92 16.73 -6.78
C GLN A 665 23.66 16.01 -5.44
N ALA A 666 22.48 15.46 -5.28
CA ALA A 666 22.14 14.62 -4.13
C ALA A 666 22.75 13.23 -4.30
N THR A 667 24.03 13.09 -3.94
CA THR A 667 24.71 11.81 -4.00
C THR A 667 24.38 10.96 -2.76
N TYR A 668 24.60 9.65 -2.86
CA TYR A 668 24.40 8.73 -1.74
C TYR A 668 25.35 9.00 -0.55
N GLU A 669 26.48 9.69 -0.78
CA GLU A 669 27.40 10.09 0.29
C GLU A 669 26.78 11.14 1.20
N LEU A 670 25.88 11.97 0.68
CA LEU A 670 25.14 12.98 1.44
C LEU A 670 23.91 12.39 2.17
N SER A 671 23.54 11.14 1.91
CA SER A 671 22.32 10.52 2.46
C SER A 671 22.23 10.54 4.00
N PRO A 672 23.32 10.49 4.78
CA PRO A 672 23.25 10.63 6.23
C PRO A 672 22.74 12.00 6.70
N LEU A 673 22.90 13.05 5.88
CA LEU A 673 22.37 14.39 6.18
C LEU A 673 20.85 14.45 5.98
N PHE A 674 20.27 13.56 5.19
CA PHE A 674 18.85 13.58 4.84
C PHE A 674 17.93 13.44 6.05
N SER A 675 18.38 12.80 7.12
CA SER A 675 17.62 12.73 8.37
C SER A 675 17.59 14.03 9.18
N ALA A 676 18.48 14.97 8.88
CA ALA A 676 18.64 16.21 9.65
C ALA A 676 18.07 17.43 8.93
N VAL A 677 18.09 17.45 7.59
CA VAL A 677 17.67 18.61 6.80
C VAL A 677 16.16 18.69 6.60
N ALA A 678 15.64 19.89 6.34
CA ALA A 678 14.21 20.11 6.09
C ALA A 678 13.84 19.89 4.62
N ALA A 679 14.74 20.18 3.68
CA ALA A 679 14.58 19.96 2.24
C ALA A 679 15.91 19.86 1.54
N ILE A 680 15.89 19.44 0.28
CA ILE A 680 17.08 19.34 -0.58
C ILE A 680 16.82 20.03 -1.91
N VAL A 681 17.77 20.88 -2.33
CA VAL A 681 17.76 21.55 -3.63
C VAL A 681 19.11 21.32 -4.32
N THR A 682 19.08 20.85 -5.58
CA THR A 682 20.31 20.53 -6.30
C THR A 682 20.39 21.20 -7.67
N ALA A 683 21.62 21.49 -8.10
CA ALA A 683 21.89 22.02 -9.44
C ALA A 683 21.70 20.95 -10.52
N GLN A 684 21.98 19.70 -10.19
CA GLN A 684 21.88 18.55 -11.07
C GLN A 684 21.08 17.44 -10.39
N GLY A 685 20.53 16.53 -11.18
CA GLY A 685 19.81 15.36 -10.71
C GLY A 685 18.57 15.09 -11.54
N ALA A 686 17.96 13.94 -11.30
CA ALA A 686 16.75 13.51 -11.97
C ALA A 686 15.82 12.76 -11.00
N LEU A 687 14.61 12.52 -11.48
CA LEU A 687 13.57 11.83 -10.73
C LEU A 687 14.01 10.41 -10.33
N LEU A 688 14.79 9.77 -11.18
CA LEU A 688 15.18 8.37 -11.11
C LEU A 688 16.60 8.16 -10.57
N ASP A 689 17.33 9.23 -10.32
CA ASP A 689 18.64 9.16 -9.67
C ASP A 689 18.54 8.54 -8.28
N HIS A 690 19.61 7.92 -7.80
CA HIS A 690 19.69 7.36 -6.46
C HIS A 690 19.31 8.37 -5.37
N GLY A 691 19.73 9.64 -5.53
CA GLY A 691 19.33 10.74 -4.66
C GLY A 691 17.82 10.98 -4.70
N GLY A 692 17.19 10.90 -5.87
CA GLY A 692 15.75 11.05 -6.04
C GLY A 692 14.95 9.96 -5.34
N VAL A 693 15.40 8.71 -5.40
CA VAL A 693 14.78 7.61 -4.66
C VAL A 693 14.92 7.81 -3.15
N LEU A 694 16.12 8.15 -2.68
CA LEU A 694 16.38 8.34 -1.26
C LEU A 694 15.59 9.51 -0.66
N VAL A 695 15.50 10.67 -1.32
CA VAL A 695 14.72 11.80 -0.77
C VAL A 695 13.25 11.45 -0.61
N ARG A 696 12.67 10.64 -1.51
CA ARG A 696 11.30 10.13 -1.36
C ARG A 696 11.16 9.16 -0.18
N GLU A 697 12.08 8.22 -0.01
CA GLU A 697 12.07 7.28 1.12
C GLU A 697 12.25 7.98 2.47
N TYR A 698 13.02 9.08 2.50
CA TYR A 698 13.18 9.93 3.69
C TYR A 698 12.00 10.88 3.90
N GLY A 699 11.09 11.00 2.93
CA GLY A 699 9.95 11.93 2.97
C GLY A 699 10.39 13.40 2.93
N LEU A 700 11.52 13.72 2.30
CA LEU A 700 12.07 15.07 2.23
C LEU A 700 11.55 15.80 0.99
N PRO A 701 10.98 17.00 1.11
CA PRO A 701 10.72 17.87 -0.03
C PRO A 701 12.01 18.12 -0.83
N ALA A 702 11.99 17.86 -2.14
CA ALA A 702 13.21 17.99 -2.95
C ALA A 702 12.92 18.54 -4.34
N VAL A 703 13.74 19.55 -4.74
CA VAL A 703 13.73 20.14 -6.08
C VAL A 703 15.13 19.99 -6.69
N PHE A 704 15.22 19.20 -7.76
CA PHE A 704 16.47 18.92 -8.45
C PHE A 704 16.58 19.70 -9.76
N ALA A 705 17.77 19.66 -10.37
CA ALA A 705 18.05 20.31 -11.65
C ALA A 705 17.66 21.81 -11.68
N VAL A 706 17.92 22.52 -10.60
CA VAL A 706 17.73 23.98 -10.51
C VAL A 706 18.97 24.67 -11.05
N PRO A 707 18.90 25.36 -12.20
CA PRO A 707 20.07 25.96 -12.81
C PRO A 707 20.77 26.96 -11.88
N ASP A 708 22.10 26.86 -11.77
CA ASP A 708 22.99 27.75 -11.04
C ASP A 708 22.60 27.98 -9.58
N VAL A 709 21.91 27.05 -8.95
CA VAL A 709 21.39 27.20 -7.58
C VAL A 709 22.50 27.39 -6.54
N VAL A 710 23.62 26.69 -6.72
CA VAL A 710 24.78 26.75 -5.80
C VAL A 710 25.49 28.09 -5.88
N GLU A 711 25.41 28.81 -6.99
CA GLU A 711 25.97 30.13 -7.23
C GLU A 711 24.99 31.25 -6.81
N ARG A 712 23.69 31.05 -7.05
CA ARG A 712 22.65 32.06 -6.87
C ARG A 712 22.15 32.17 -5.43
N LEU A 713 22.23 31.10 -4.65
CA LEU A 713 21.84 31.07 -3.24
C LEU A 713 23.09 31.05 -2.33
N LYS A 714 22.95 31.60 -1.13
CA LYS A 714 24.03 31.67 -0.15
C LYS A 714 23.60 31.00 1.15
N THR A 715 24.56 30.42 1.85
CA THR A 715 24.32 29.92 3.21
C THR A 715 23.77 31.07 4.08
N GLY A 716 22.63 30.79 4.75
CA GLY A 716 21.91 31.73 5.59
C GLY A 716 20.73 32.44 4.90
N ASP A 717 20.57 32.33 3.58
CA ASP A 717 19.37 32.81 2.88
C ASP A 717 18.11 32.07 3.45
N GLU A 718 17.03 32.84 3.64
CA GLU A 718 15.74 32.25 4.02
C GLU A 718 15.02 31.76 2.74
N LEU A 719 14.64 30.51 2.70
CA LEU A 719 14.06 29.87 1.52
C LEU A 719 12.66 29.35 1.78
N LEU A 720 11.81 29.42 0.73
CA LEU A 720 10.59 28.66 0.58
C LEU A 720 10.82 27.60 -0.49
N VAL A 721 10.71 26.33 -0.14
CA VAL A 721 10.82 25.20 -1.08
C VAL A 721 9.44 24.58 -1.25
N ASP A 722 8.88 24.69 -2.45
CA ASP A 722 7.61 24.03 -2.85
C ASP A 722 7.93 23.00 -3.93
N ALA A 723 8.28 21.82 -3.48
CA ALA A 723 8.68 20.73 -4.38
C ALA A 723 7.50 20.19 -5.19
N THR A 724 6.28 20.30 -4.69
CA THR A 724 5.06 19.90 -5.42
C THR A 724 4.86 20.75 -6.67
N ARG A 725 5.21 22.05 -6.61
CA ARG A 725 5.16 22.97 -7.75
C ARG A 725 6.51 23.16 -8.45
N SER A 726 7.55 22.44 -8.03
CA SER A 726 8.91 22.53 -8.57
C SER A 726 9.56 23.90 -8.42
N LEU A 727 9.27 24.61 -7.30
CA LEU A 727 9.69 25.99 -7.06
C LEU A 727 10.58 26.11 -5.82
N VAL A 728 11.56 27.01 -5.93
CA VAL A 728 12.41 27.43 -4.81
C VAL A 728 12.43 28.97 -4.79
N GLY A 729 11.93 29.57 -3.72
CA GLY A 729 11.89 31.01 -3.53
C GLY A 729 12.87 31.46 -2.44
N ARG A 730 13.64 32.56 -2.67
CA ARG A 730 14.37 33.22 -1.65
C ARG A 730 13.51 34.38 -1.08
N VAL A 731 13.27 34.35 0.22
CA VAL A 731 12.47 35.37 0.89
C VAL A 731 13.24 36.71 0.93
N ALA A 732 12.58 37.79 0.49
CA ALA A 732 13.16 39.12 0.54
C ALA A 732 13.42 39.54 2.00
N ILE A 733 14.67 39.80 2.35
CA ILE A 733 14.99 40.39 3.64
C ILE A 733 14.46 41.86 3.62
N ARG A 734 13.24 42.06 4.16
CA ARG A 734 12.79 43.41 4.47
C ARG A 734 13.75 43.95 5.53
N ARG A 735 14.75 44.77 5.16
CA ARG A 735 15.45 45.65 6.09
C ARG A 735 14.37 46.53 6.70
N MET A 736 13.94 46.23 7.92
CA MET A 736 13.20 47.20 8.71
C MET A 736 14.12 48.40 8.81
N GLY A 737 13.73 49.47 8.13
CA GLY A 737 14.50 50.69 8.12
C GLY A 737 14.60 51.20 9.57
N VAL A 738 15.81 51.30 10.06
CA VAL A 738 16.19 51.88 11.39
C VAL A 738 15.66 53.32 11.57
N ARG A 739 14.98 53.90 10.58
CA ARG A 739 14.41 55.26 10.63
C ARG A 739 13.10 55.41 11.41
N ARG A 740 12.39 54.31 11.75
CA ARG A 740 11.13 54.43 12.52
C ARG A 740 11.29 54.29 14.03
N ALA A 741 12.43 53.83 14.51
CA ALA A 741 12.69 53.70 15.95
C ALA A 741 13.35 54.95 16.58
N LEU A 742 13.68 55.95 15.78
CA LEU A 742 14.24 57.23 16.27
C LEU A 742 13.22 58.36 16.29
N ASP A 743 12.04 58.18 15.71
CA ASP A 743 10.95 59.18 15.74
C ASP A 743 9.92 58.91 16.85
N GLU A 744 10.06 57.81 17.62
CA GLU A 744 9.20 57.46 18.78
C GLU A 744 9.98 57.45 20.12
N LEU A 745 11.21 58.00 20.16
CA LEU A 745 11.94 58.36 21.36
C LEU A 745 12.08 59.89 21.46
#